data_4c8997fd3f8bc1deaa9e7760bbfe3c6c
#
_entry.id   4c8997fd3f8bc1deaa9e7760bbfe3c6c
#
_cell.length_a   1.000
_cell.length_b   1.000
_cell.length_c   1.000
_cell.angle_alpha   90.00
_cell.angle_beta   90.00
_cell.angle_gamma   90.00
#
_symmetry.space_group_name_H-M   'P 1'
#
loop_
_entity.id
_entity.type
_entity.pdbx_description
1 polymer ?
#
loop_
_entity_poly.entity_id
_entity_poly.type
_entity_poly.pdbx_seq_one_letter_code
_entity_poly.pdbx_strand_id
1 'polypeptide(L)'
;MGGTAELSVTATAGGKLSYQWYSNTENSTADGTPLAGETYASFSAPTNMVGNLYYYVVVTNTDNSKTGVKTASTTSSVAKVTINSLTNAEAPAISGQPEDRMVSVGGTADLSVTATAGGTLSYQWYSNTENSMTGGTPLAGETHASFSAPTNMVGTTYYYVVVKNTDNSKTGVKTALTTSSVAKVTVNSLTNAETPVISAQLDDRTVSVGEAVYLNVTATASGTLSYQWYSNTENSTTGGTSLTDETHATFSAPTNVEGTTYYYVVVTNTDNSKTGERTASATSNVAKVAVNSLTNAEAPAISAQLEDRTVSVGGIADLSVTAIADGTLSYQWYSNAANSTTGGTPLTGETSAAFTAPTSAVGTTYYYVVVTNTDNSKTGEKTASVTSSTAKVTVVEPAPSTSAPTETAPSVPTATSAPNTGVDVLVNGVAERAGIAVTSQIGDLKVITVTIDQKKLEDKLAAEGRGATVIVPVNAEANIVIGELNGQMIKNMENQQAKLVIQTKNASYTLPAIQINIDAVSQLIGSEVSLQDIKVQVKIATPAAEMAKLVQSESEKGAFELVAPPIDFTVTATYGGETVDVAKFNAYVERTIAIPEGVDPNRVTTAVVIDPDGTVRHVPTQVILNGGTYYAKINSLTNSTYSVIWHPISYKDVEHHWAKEAVNDMGSRMIINGIGNGDFDPDQDITRAEFAAIIVRGLGLKTDNSTIPFSDVKSADWYSSFISTAHSYNLINGFEDGTFRPLEKITREQAMVILAKAIKITGLKSNLQTNNGEELLSSFVDSSHVSAWAATSITDILQAGIVLGRSDHQLVPEAPISRAEVAVTVKRLLQKSGLI
;
A
#
# COMPACT_ATOMS: atom_id res chain seq x y z
N MET A 1 1.14 -60.33 56.26
CA MET A 1 0.24 -61.25 55.49
C MET A 1 1.00 -61.73 54.27
N GLY A 2 0.72 -63.00 53.83
CA GLY A 2 1.28 -63.51 52.54
C GLY A 2 2.77 -63.94 52.59
N GLY A 3 3.45 -63.83 53.72
CA GLY A 3 4.80 -64.35 53.89
C GLY A 3 4.76 -65.85 54.19
N THR A 4 5.94 -66.50 54.19
CA THR A 4 6.07 -67.96 54.60
C THR A 4 6.40 -68.02 56.06
N ALA A 5 5.70 -68.91 56.79
CA ALA A 5 5.97 -69.20 58.20
C ALA A 5 6.15 -70.71 58.35
N GLU A 6 7.32 -71.21 58.07
CA GLU A 6 7.63 -72.60 58.19
C GLU A 6 8.03 -72.94 59.66
N LEU A 7 7.35 -73.88 60.24
CA LEU A 7 7.62 -74.49 61.55
C LEU A 7 8.17 -75.89 61.35
N SER A 8 9.15 -76.27 62.11
CA SER A 8 9.74 -77.62 62.04
C SER A 8 10.13 -78.14 63.41
N VAL A 9 10.06 -79.42 63.57
CA VAL A 9 10.50 -80.14 64.77
C VAL A 9 11.49 -81.24 64.38
N THR A 10 12.50 -81.40 65.17
CA THR A 10 13.43 -82.51 65.05
C THR A 10 13.15 -83.49 66.23
N ALA A 11 12.88 -84.77 65.94
CA ALA A 11 12.66 -85.77 66.90
C ALA A 11 13.41 -87.05 66.53
N THR A 12 13.87 -87.79 67.53
CA THR A 12 14.52 -89.11 67.39
C THR A 12 13.86 -90.13 68.26
N ALA A 13 13.71 -91.36 67.78
CA ALA A 13 13.14 -92.50 68.54
C ALA A 13 13.56 -93.83 67.88
N GLY A 14 13.43 -94.94 68.61
CA GLY A 14 13.76 -96.25 68.11
C GLY A 14 12.73 -97.01 67.24
N GLY A 15 11.57 -96.35 67.07
CA GLY A 15 10.47 -96.83 66.19
C GLY A 15 10.13 -95.86 65.10
N LYS A 16 9.00 -95.98 64.41
CA LYS A 16 8.54 -95.12 63.36
C LYS A 16 7.89 -93.89 63.96
N LEU A 17 8.39 -92.64 63.56
CA LEU A 17 7.78 -91.36 63.96
C LEU A 17 6.65 -91.03 63.08
N SER A 18 5.56 -90.46 63.66
CA SER A 18 4.49 -89.75 63.03
C SER A 18 4.25 -88.46 63.77
N TYR A 19 3.71 -87.47 63.02
CA TYR A 19 3.51 -86.10 63.49
C TYR A 19 2.04 -85.73 63.30
N GLN A 20 1.54 -84.86 64.16
CA GLN A 20 0.26 -84.20 63.99
C GLN A 20 0.42 -82.76 64.52
N TRP A 21 0.27 -81.77 63.64
CA TRP A 21 0.30 -80.37 64.04
C TRP A 21 -1.08 -79.97 64.56
N TYR A 22 -1.08 -79.03 65.46
CA TYR A 22 -2.23 -78.44 66.11
C TYR A 22 -2.15 -76.91 66.02
N SER A 23 -3.30 -76.26 65.87
CA SER A 23 -3.39 -74.76 65.99
C SER A 23 -4.17 -74.51 67.32
N ASN A 24 -3.76 -73.33 67.88
CA ASN A 24 -4.46 -72.84 69.10
C ASN A 24 -4.59 -71.25 68.99
N THR A 25 -5.61 -70.74 69.62
CA THR A 25 -5.79 -69.29 69.78
C THR A 25 -5.04 -68.73 70.99
N GLU A 26 -4.54 -69.66 71.89
CA GLU A 26 -3.78 -69.24 73.07
C GLU A 26 -2.39 -69.96 73.12
N ASN A 27 -1.45 -69.33 73.83
CA ASN A 27 -0.11 -69.97 74.05
C ASN A 27 -0.20 -71.21 74.96
N SER A 28 -0.91 -72.20 74.51
CA SER A 28 -1.15 -73.43 75.27
C SER A 28 -1.11 -74.65 74.33
N THR A 29 -0.66 -75.81 74.86
CA THR A 29 -0.78 -77.16 74.23
C THR A 29 -2.12 -77.84 74.59
N ALA A 30 -2.98 -77.23 75.47
CA ALA A 30 -4.28 -77.73 75.77
C ALA A 30 -5.31 -77.24 74.79
N ASP A 31 -6.39 -78.06 74.51
CA ASP A 31 -7.52 -77.71 73.67
C ASP A 31 -7.20 -77.25 72.25
N GLY A 32 -6.01 -77.51 71.73
CA GLY A 32 -5.60 -77.22 70.38
C GLY A 32 -6.37 -78.05 69.34
N THR A 33 -6.69 -77.38 68.18
CA THR A 33 -7.38 -78.03 67.08
C THR A 33 -6.38 -78.74 66.18
N PRO A 34 -6.54 -80.07 65.92
CA PRO A 34 -5.65 -80.77 65.00
C PRO A 34 -5.78 -80.28 63.60
N LEU A 35 -4.64 -80.01 62.90
CA LEU A 35 -4.61 -79.58 61.52
C LEU A 35 -4.67 -80.75 60.57
N ALA A 36 -5.77 -80.94 59.87
CA ALA A 36 -5.98 -82.12 58.99
C ALA A 36 -4.93 -82.11 57.85
N GLY A 37 -4.23 -83.27 57.74
CA GLY A 37 -3.17 -83.49 56.71
C GLY A 37 -1.78 -82.97 57.07
N GLU A 38 -1.65 -82.23 58.16
CA GLU A 38 -0.33 -81.68 58.60
C GLU A 38 0.39 -82.75 59.50
N THR A 39 0.93 -83.79 58.86
CA THR A 39 1.54 -84.97 59.49
C THR A 39 3.03 -85.15 59.21
N TYR A 40 3.73 -84.12 58.79
CA TYR A 40 5.17 -84.14 58.57
C TYR A 40 5.95 -83.34 59.66
N ALA A 41 7.23 -83.58 59.70
CA ALA A 41 8.12 -82.87 60.64
C ALA A 41 8.15 -81.39 60.44
N SER A 42 7.75 -80.85 59.28
CA SER A 42 7.59 -79.41 58.98
C SER A 42 6.14 -79.13 58.57
N PHE A 43 5.76 -77.89 58.87
CA PHE A 43 4.41 -77.35 58.61
C PHE A 43 4.51 -75.84 58.16
N SER A 44 3.86 -75.52 57.12
CA SER A 44 3.75 -74.14 56.67
C SER A 44 2.49 -73.47 57.19
N ALA A 45 2.66 -72.62 58.22
CA ALA A 45 1.52 -72.01 58.88
C ALA A 45 0.84 -70.97 57.94
N PRO A 46 -0.55 -70.96 57.85
CA PRO A 46 -1.28 -69.97 57.09
C PRO A 46 -0.97 -68.56 57.55
N THR A 47 -0.69 -67.62 56.58
CA THR A 47 -0.36 -66.21 56.87
C THR A 47 -1.37 -65.23 56.25
N ASN A 48 -2.58 -65.66 55.92
CA ASN A 48 -3.61 -64.90 55.23
C ASN A 48 -4.50 -64.06 56.16
N MET A 49 -4.39 -64.19 57.44
CA MET A 49 -5.17 -63.46 58.44
C MET A 49 -4.27 -62.83 59.49
N VAL A 50 -4.52 -61.53 59.81
CA VAL A 50 -3.80 -60.78 60.82
C VAL A 50 -4.13 -61.32 62.21
N GLY A 51 -3.07 -61.49 63.02
CA GLY A 51 -3.27 -61.97 64.41
C GLY A 51 -2.08 -62.81 64.91
N ASN A 52 -2.25 -63.30 66.14
CA ASN A 52 -1.36 -64.25 66.69
C ASN A 52 -1.99 -65.62 66.64
N LEU A 53 -1.30 -66.59 66.02
CA LEU A 53 -1.70 -68.00 66.01
C LEU A 53 -0.61 -68.78 66.68
N TYR A 54 -1.01 -69.83 67.38
CA TYR A 54 -0.10 -70.63 68.12
C TYR A 54 -0.20 -72.08 67.57
N TYR A 55 0.97 -72.68 67.39
CA TYR A 55 1.07 -74.02 66.81
C TYR A 55 1.97 -74.92 67.67
N TYR A 56 1.60 -76.16 67.77
CA TYR A 56 2.46 -77.16 68.35
C TYR A 56 2.29 -78.49 67.61
N VAL A 57 3.20 -79.41 67.76
CA VAL A 57 3.17 -80.72 67.10
C VAL A 57 3.27 -81.84 68.16
N VAL A 58 2.35 -82.81 68.03
CA VAL A 58 2.43 -84.05 68.79
C VAL A 58 3.19 -85.06 67.93
N VAL A 59 4.36 -85.50 68.41
CA VAL A 59 5.16 -86.55 67.80
C VAL A 59 4.94 -87.88 68.48
N THR A 60 4.52 -88.88 67.73
CA THR A 60 4.20 -90.22 68.22
C THR A 60 5.22 -91.19 67.64
N ASN A 61 5.91 -91.91 68.54
CA ASN A 61 6.79 -92.99 68.16
C ASN A 61 5.98 -94.30 68.21
N THR A 62 5.96 -95.10 67.16
CA THR A 62 5.35 -96.45 67.11
C THR A 62 6.44 -97.50 67.00
N ASP A 63 6.64 -98.27 68.05
CA ASP A 63 7.61 -99.33 68.05
C ASP A 63 6.93 -100.71 68.14
N ASN A 64 6.69 -101.30 67.06
CA ASN A 64 6.01 -102.67 66.99
C ASN A 64 6.80 -103.81 67.57
N SER A 65 8.03 -103.62 67.94
CA SER A 65 8.92 -104.66 68.58
C SER A 65 8.64 -104.83 70.08
N LYS A 66 7.89 -103.87 70.65
CA LYS A 66 7.54 -103.86 72.08
C LYS A 66 6.28 -104.78 72.36
N THR A 67 6.33 -105.45 73.51
CA THR A 67 5.31 -106.45 73.94
C THR A 67 4.17 -105.75 74.70
N GLY A 68 4.33 -104.52 75.17
CA GLY A 68 3.32 -103.77 75.90
C GLY A 68 2.75 -102.63 75.01
N VAL A 69 2.67 -101.35 75.59
CA VAL A 69 2.20 -100.17 74.82
C VAL A 69 3.22 -99.92 73.74
N LYS A 70 2.76 -99.95 72.52
CA LYS A 70 3.60 -99.84 71.29
C LYS A 70 3.73 -98.40 70.84
N THR A 71 3.00 -97.52 71.42
CA THR A 71 3.07 -96.05 71.04
C THR A 71 3.36 -95.19 72.25
N ALA A 72 4.17 -94.15 72.04
CA ALA A 72 4.47 -93.14 72.99
C ALA A 72 4.49 -91.74 72.31
N SER A 73 3.87 -90.80 72.84
CA SER A 73 3.83 -89.49 72.24
C SER A 73 4.45 -88.38 73.10
N THR A 74 4.98 -87.38 72.50
CA THR A 74 5.48 -86.14 73.18
C THR A 74 4.96 -84.96 72.42
N THR A 75 4.69 -83.88 73.15
CA THR A 75 4.17 -82.61 72.57
C THR A 75 5.32 -81.63 72.58
N SER A 76 5.50 -80.88 71.48
CA SER A 76 6.49 -79.80 71.40
C SER A 76 6.09 -78.60 72.26
N SER A 77 6.98 -77.72 72.46
CA SER A 77 6.64 -76.36 72.92
C SER A 77 5.76 -75.64 71.84
N VAL A 78 5.00 -74.66 72.30
CA VAL A 78 4.16 -73.85 71.41
C VAL A 78 5.01 -72.86 70.63
N ALA A 79 4.88 -72.81 69.31
CA ALA A 79 5.42 -71.78 68.42
C ALA A 79 4.34 -70.71 68.13
N LYS A 80 4.67 -69.45 68.41
CA LYS A 80 3.83 -68.32 68.10
C LYS A 80 4.17 -67.79 66.68
N VAL A 81 3.18 -67.72 65.81
CA VAL A 81 3.24 -67.00 64.48
C VAL A 81 2.46 -65.77 64.60
N THR A 82 3.13 -64.62 64.48
CA THR A 82 2.52 -63.24 64.47
C THR A 82 2.43 -62.77 63.03
N ILE A 83 1.23 -62.50 62.58
CA ILE A 83 0.96 -61.99 61.23
C ILE A 83 0.51 -60.55 61.37
N ASN A 84 1.34 -59.68 60.93
CA ASN A 84 1.07 -58.24 60.94
C ASN A 84 0.28 -57.80 59.69
N SER A 85 -0.54 -56.77 59.80
CA SER A 85 -1.21 -56.15 58.66
C SER A 85 -0.17 -55.57 57.71
N LEU A 86 -0.46 -55.58 56.39
CA LEU A 86 0.35 -54.87 55.43
C LEU A 86 0.19 -53.40 55.67
N THR A 87 1.31 -52.74 55.71
CA THR A 87 1.35 -51.23 55.74
C THR A 87 1.64 -50.75 54.36
N ASN A 88 0.78 -49.85 53.84
CA ASN A 88 0.95 -49.26 52.54
C ASN A 88 1.66 -47.90 52.67
N ALA A 89 2.26 -47.45 51.56
CA ALA A 89 2.77 -46.09 51.44
C ALA A 89 1.61 -45.10 51.58
N GLU A 90 1.85 -44.05 52.30
CA GLU A 90 0.87 -42.96 52.48
C GLU A 90 0.91 -42.02 51.24
N ALA A 91 -0.25 -41.49 50.88
CA ALA A 91 -0.35 -40.48 49.81
C ALA A 91 0.44 -39.23 50.17
N PRO A 92 1.18 -38.63 49.24
CA PRO A 92 1.86 -37.36 49.50
C PRO A 92 0.87 -36.28 49.95
N ALA A 93 1.23 -35.51 50.98
CA ALA A 93 0.49 -34.32 51.38
C ALA A 93 1.00 -33.11 50.59
N ILE A 94 0.16 -32.49 49.75
CA ILE A 94 0.49 -31.27 49.05
C ILE A 94 0.08 -30.09 49.92
N SER A 95 1.08 -29.29 50.36
CA SER A 95 0.89 -28.11 51.20
C SER A 95 0.94 -26.81 50.43
N GLY A 96 1.58 -26.80 49.23
CA GLY A 96 1.59 -25.67 48.30
C GLY A 96 1.12 -26.15 46.93
N GLN A 97 0.02 -25.56 46.46
CA GLN A 97 -0.55 -25.84 45.13
C GLN A 97 0.06 -24.96 44.08
N PRO A 98 0.13 -25.38 42.79
CA PRO A 98 0.50 -24.50 41.70
C PRO A 98 -0.55 -23.38 41.51
N GLU A 99 -0.07 -22.15 41.27
CA GLU A 99 -0.93 -20.98 41.14
C GLU A 99 -1.14 -20.62 39.67
N ASP A 100 -2.27 -19.96 39.37
CA ASP A 100 -2.54 -19.38 38.05
C ASP A 100 -1.48 -18.33 37.68
N ARG A 101 -1.12 -18.29 36.40
CA ARG A 101 -0.20 -17.30 35.83
C ARG A 101 -0.82 -16.62 34.62
N MET A 102 -0.62 -15.30 34.52
CA MET A 102 -0.96 -14.50 33.35
C MET A 102 0.30 -13.74 32.92
N VAL A 103 0.76 -13.99 31.72
CA VAL A 103 1.99 -13.40 31.17
C VAL A 103 1.79 -12.99 29.74
N SER A 104 2.67 -12.13 29.19
CA SER A 104 2.73 -11.91 27.74
C SER A 104 3.63 -12.95 27.09
N VAL A 105 3.51 -13.10 25.77
CA VAL A 105 4.40 -13.96 24.95
C VAL A 105 5.86 -13.68 25.31
N GLY A 106 6.62 -14.76 25.59
CA GLY A 106 8.03 -14.71 26.02
C GLY A 106 8.24 -14.37 27.51
N GLY A 107 7.18 -14.09 28.27
CA GLY A 107 7.25 -13.88 29.73
C GLY A 107 7.48 -15.20 30.47
N THR A 108 7.85 -15.14 31.75
CA THR A 108 8.10 -16.34 32.58
C THR A 108 6.85 -16.79 33.32
N ALA A 109 6.47 -18.07 33.19
CA ALA A 109 5.33 -18.70 33.87
C ALA A 109 5.78 -19.93 34.66
N ASP A 110 6.42 -19.67 35.81
CA ASP A 110 6.88 -20.75 36.70
C ASP A 110 5.74 -21.25 37.60
N LEU A 111 5.54 -22.54 37.57
CA LEU A 111 4.61 -23.27 38.42
C LEU A 111 5.41 -24.13 39.42
N SER A 112 4.94 -24.27 40.65
CA SER A 112 5.59 -25.07 41.66
C SER A 112 4.59 -25.74 42.56
N VAL A 113 4.98 -26.89 43.14
CA VAL A 113 4.23 -27.63 44.15
C VAL A 113 5.13 -27.86 45.34
N THR A 114 4.56 -27.79 46.55
CA THR A 114 5.23 -28.25 47.78
C THR A 114 4.53 -29.45 48.31
N ALA A 115 5.25 -30.57 48.45
CA ALA A 115 4.68 -31.80 48.95
C ALA A 115 5.60 -32.48 49.97
N THR A 116 5.03 -33.27 50.87
CA THR A 116 5.71 -34.05 51.88
C THR A 116 5.19 -35.48 51.92
N ALA A 117 6.07 -36.47 52.23
CA ALA A 117 5.71 -37.86 52.44
C ALA A 117 6.77 -38.59 53.28
N GLY A 118 6.47 -39.81 53.75
CA GLY A 118 7.39 -40.64 54.50
C GLY A 118 8.45 -41.34 53.67
N GLY A 119 8.37 -41.36 52.35
CA GLY A 119 9.31 -41.97 51.42
C GLY A 119 9.94 -40.98 50.46
N THR A 120 10.33 -41.46 49.30
CA THR A 120 10.94 -40.64 48.24
C THR A 120 9.85 -40.09 47.32
N LEU A 121 9.84 -38.77 47.12
CA LEU A 121 8.92 -38.08 46.20
C LEU A 121 9.48 -38.06 44.78
N SER A 122 8.58 -38.26 43.80
CA SER A 122 8.80 -37.99 42.38
C SER A 122 7.59 -37.28 41.80
N TYR A 123 7.78 -36.51 40.74
CA TYR A 123 6.79 -35.61 40.16
C TYR A 123 6.64 -35.96 38.69
N GLN A 124 5.46 -35.65 38.13
CA GLN A 124 5.21 -35.62 36.69
C GLN A 124 4.18 -34.55 36.41
N TRP A 125 4.57 -33.54 35.63
CA TRP A 125 3.67 -32.50 35.18
C TRP A 125 2.87 -32.93 33.96
N TYR A 126 1.66 -32.42 33.87
CA TYR A 126 0.72 -32.62 32.76
C TYR A 126 0.20 -31.30 32.24
N SER A 127 -0.02 -31.21 30.92
CA SER A 127 -0.76 -30.13 30.30
C SER A 127 -2.15 -30.60 29.88
N ASN A 128 -3.13 -29.68 29.90
CA ASN A 128 -4.50 -29.93 29.50
C ASN A 128 -5.08 -28.69 28.78
N THR A 129 -6.00 -28.92 27.86
CA THR A 129 -6.77 -27.84 27.21
C THR A 129 -7.98 -27.41 28.04
N GLU A 130 -8.37 -28.24 29.02
CA GLU A 130 -9.50 -27.98 29.91
C GLU A 130 -9.06 -27.87 31.38
N ASN A 131 -9.84 -27.18 32.20
CA ASN A 131 -9.61 -27.08 33.64
C ASN A 131 -9.98 -28.40 34.34
N SER A 132 -9.15 -29.41 34.11
CA SER A 132 -9.37 -30.77 34.58
C SER A 132 -8.06 -31.44 35.02
N MET A 133 -8.13 -32.22 36.11
CA MET A 133 -7.03 -33.04 36.61
C MET A 133 -6.95 -34.44 35.90
N THR A 134 -7.80 -34.64 34.89
CA THR A 134 -7.87 -35.94 34.16
C THR A 134 -7.78 -35.67 32.66
N GLY A 135 -7.23 -36.63 31.91
CA GLY A 135 -7.12 -36.52 30.44
C GLY A 135 -5.97 -35.65 29.94
N GLY A 136 -5.16 -35.09 30.83
CA GLY A 136 -3.99 -34.28 30.43
C GLY A 136 -2.88 -35.10 29.82
N THR A 137 -2.06 -34.47 28.99
CA THR A 137 -0.87 -35.04 28.36
C THR A 137 0.36 -34.90 29.27
N PRO A 138 1.07 -35.99 29.59
CA PRO A 138 2.30 -35.90 30.41
C PRO A 138 3.39 -35.11 29.66
N LEU A 139 4.03 -34.19 30.35
CA LEU A 139 5.14 -33.40 29.83
C LEU A 139 6.45 -34.18 30.02
N ALA A 140 7.07 -34.58 28.91
CA ALA A 140 8.31 -35.36 28.93
C ALA A 140 9.46 -34.58 29.58
N GLY A 141 10.11 -35.18 30.60
CA GLY A 141 11.22 -34.55 31.30
C GLY A 141 10.82 -33.62 32.46
N GLU A 142 9.56 -33.22 32.57
CA GLU A 142 9.10 -32.34 33.65
C GLU A 142 8.78 -33.14 34.92
N THR A 143 9.82 -33.52 35.62
CA THR A 143 9.81 -34.41 36.78
C THR A 143 10.28 -33.80 38.08
N HIS A 144 10.29 -32.47 38.17
CA HIS A 144 10.71 -31.73 39.36
C HIS A 144 9.50 -31.06 40.04
N ALA A 145 9.70 -30.56 41.27
CA ALA A 145 8.65 -29.86 42.02
C ALA A 145 8.27 -28.52 41.39
N SER A 146 9.13 -27.97 40.51
CA SER A 146 8.89 -26.75 39.72
C SER A 146 8.95 -27.06 38.22
N PHE A 147 8.20 -26.30 37.46
CA PHE A 147 8.08 -26.38 36.00
C PHE A 147 7.84 -24.99 35.41
N SER A 148 8.56 -24.65 34.37
CA SER A 148 8.34 -23.41 33.60
C SER A 148 7.46 -23.69 32.39
N ALA A 149 6.24 -23.19 32.42
CA ALA A 149 5.30 -23.43 31.33
C ALA A 149 5.73 -22.67 30.05
N PRO A 150 5.58 -23.25 28.84
CA PRO A 150 5.85 -22.57 27.57
C PRO A 150 4.98 -21.31 27.40
N THR A 151 5.60 -20.21 26.98
CA THR A 151 4.95 -18.90 26.80
C THR A 151 5.19 -18.30 25.40
N ASN A 152 5.62 -19.10 24.45
CA ASN A 152 5.94 -18.68 23.09
C ASN A 152 4.70 -18.56 22.17
N MET A 153 3.53 -18.96 22.62
CA MET A 153 2.27 -18.88 21.88
C MET A 153 1.16 -18.30 22.76
N VAL A 154 0.35 -17.43 22.18
CA VAL A 154 -0.85 -16.88 22.81
C VAL A 154 -1.88 -17.97 23.04
N GLY A 155 -2.49 -17.95 24.20
CA GLY A 155 -3.55 -18.91 24.55
C GLY A 155 -3.65 -19.21 26.01
N THR A 156 -4.52 -20.14 26.37
CA THR A 156 -4.69 -20.63 27.73
C THR A 156 -4.42 -22.12 27.77
N THR A 157 -3.55 -22.54 28.69
CA THR A 157 -3.25 -23.95 28.94
C THR A 157 -3.35 -24.21 30.45
N TYR A 158 -3.82 -25.37 30.80
CA TYR A 158 -3.98 -25.80 32.17
C TYR A 158 -2.92 -26.81 32.52
N TYR A 159 -2.36 -26.73 33.72
CA TYR A 159 -1.29 -27.61 34.18
C TYR A 159 -1.61 -28.18 35.54
N TYR A 160 -1.25 -29.46 35.76
CA TYR A 160 -1.29 -30.08 37.08
C TYR A 160 -0.12 -31.02 37.21
N VAL A 161 0.25 -31.38 38.45
CA VAL A 161 1.34 -32.32 38.74
C VAL A 161 0.82 -33.51 39.54
N VAL A 162 1.22 -34.69 39.15
CA VAL A 162 1.02 -35.92 39.92
C VAL A 162 2.27 -36.15 40.74
N VAL A 163 2.11 -36.15 42.07
CA VAL A 163 3.19 -36.41 43.05
C VAL A 163 3.09 -37.84 43.51
N LYS A 164 4.16 -38.58 43.40
CA LYS A 164 4.24 -40.00 43.80
C LYS A 164 5.18 -40.14 44.98
N ASN A 165 4.70 -40.76 46.04
CA ASN A 165 5.50 -41.25 47.16
C ASN A 165 5.92 -42.70 46.91
N THR A 166 7.21 -43.03 47.05
CA THR A 166 7.73 -44.40 47.07
C THR A 166 8.37 -44.70 48.40
N ASP A 167 7.76 -45.56 49.21
CA ASP A 167 8.22 -45.96 50.52
C ASP A 167 8.52 -47.46 50.55
N ASN A 168 9.77 -47.82 50.37
CA ASN A 168 10.25 -49.21 50.34
C ASN A 168 10.22 -49.87 51.71
N SER A 169 10.06 -49.14 52.79
CA SER A 169 9.92 -49.70 54.16
C SER A 169 8.57 -50.37 54.40
N LYS A 170 7.60 -50.06 53.60
CA LYS A 170 6.23 -50.63 53.75
C LYS A 170 6.15 -52.06 53.28
N THR A 171 5.30 -52.78 53.89
CA THR A 171 5.14 -54.24 53.64
C THR A 171 4.06 -54.58 52.62
N GLY A 172 3.15 -53.59 52.32
CA GLY A 172 2.11 -53.71 51.31
C GLY A 172 2.46 -52.92 50.02
N VAL A 173 1.52 -52.08 49.53
CA VAL A 173 1.75 -51.23 48.37
C VAL A 173 2.78 -50.19 48.72
N LYS A 174 3.86 -50.15 47.95
CA LYS A 174 5.02 -49.27 48.20
C LYS A 174 4.89 -47.85 47.60
N THR A 175 3.86 -47.61 46.81
CA THR A 175 3.67 -46.33 46.16
C THR A 175 2.27 -45.79 46.40
N ALA A 176 2.17 -44.48 46.53
CA ALA A 176 0.89 -43.76 46.58
C ALA A 176 1.03 -42.44 45.78
N LEU A 177 -0.09 -41.94 45.26
CA LEU A 177 -0.15 -40.79 44.39
C LEU A 177 -1.08 -39.72 44.98
N THR A 178 -0.76 -38.44 44.72
CA THR A 178 -1.65 -37.30 44.92
C THR A 178 -1.51 -36.39 43.74
N THR A 179 -2.63 -35.90 43.20
CA THR A 179 -2.65 -34.91 42.10
C THR A 179 -2.88 -33.53 42.68
N SER A 180 -2.18 -32.53 42.20
CA SER A 180 -2.38 -31.14 42.58
C SER A 180 -3.70 -30.57 42.05
N SER A 181 -4.07 -29.36 42.52
CA SER A 181 -5.06 -28.54 41.81
C SER A 181 -4.51 -28.18 40.43
N VAL A 182 -5.40 -27.74 39.56
CA VAL A 182 -5.04 -27.23 38.23
C VAL A 182 -4.61 -25.77 38.34
N ALA A 183 -3.49 -25.40 37.71
CA ALA A 183 -3.07 -24.04 37.50
C ALA A 183 -3.37 -23.63 36.06
N LYS A 184 -4.00 -22.49 35.89
CA LYS A 184 -4.26 -21.85 34.57
C LYS A 184 -3.09 -20.96 34.20
N VAL A 185 -2.50 -21.18 33.05
CA VAL A 185 -1.50 -20.28 32.45
C VAL A 185 -2.13 -19.61 31.24
N THR A 186 -2.27 -18.28 31.28
CA THR A 186 -2.77 -17.46 30.18
C THR A 186 -1.62 -16.66 29.61
N VAL A 187 -1.33 -16.85 28.32
CA VAL A 187 -0.32 -16.10 27.57
C VAL A 187 -1.04 -15.11 26.66
N ASN A 188 -0.86 -13.83 26.91
CA ASN A 188 -1.44 -12.76 26.13
C ASN A 188 -0.49 -12.32 25.03
N SER A 189 -1.04 -11.78 23.91
CA SER A 189 -0.25 -11.12 22.87
C SER A 189 0.50 -9.92 23.45
N LEU A 190 1.64 -9.59 22.85
CA LEU A 190 2.30 -8.32 23.12
C LEU A 190 1.41 -7.17 22.63
N THR A 191 1.34 -6.12 23.39
CA THR A 191 0.69 -4.86 23.00
C THR A 191 1.77 -3.85 22.68
N ASN A 192 1.75 -3.28 21.47
CA ASN A 192 2.70 -2.27 21.02
C ASN A 192 2.12 -0.86 21.19
N ALA A 193 3.00 0.14 21.21
CA ALA A 193 2.59 1.53 21.10
C ALA A 193 1.88 1.78 19.77
N GLU A 194 0.80 2.53 19.80
CA GLU A 194 0.05 2.89 18.60
C GLU A 194 0.82 3.92 17.77
N THR A 195 0.80 3.75 16.45
CA THR A 195 1.36 4.74 15.52
C THR A 195 0.61 6.06 15.68
N PRO A 196 1.31 7.21 15.84
CA PRO A 196 0.65 8.50 15.92
C PRO A 196 -0.21 8.78 14.69
N VAL A 197 -1.38 9.33 14.89
CA VAL A 197 -2.25 9.80 13.80
C VAL A 197 -1.94 11.26 13.52
N ILE A 198 -1.39 11.55 12.34
CA ILE A 198 -1.19 12.91 11.86
C ILE A 198 -2.49 13.40 11.23
N SER A 199 -3.22 14.26 11.94
CA SER A 199 -4.53 14.79 11.54
C SER A 199 -4.44 16.03 10.64
N ALA A 200 -3.35 16.80 10.75
CA ALA A 200 -3.04 17.89 9.82
C ALA A 200 -1.63 17.68 9.26
N GLN A 201 -1.57 17.56 7.94
CA GLN A 201 -0.35 17.40 7.17
C GLN A 201 0.25 18.77 6.81
N LEU A 202 1.48 18.75 6.33
CA LEU A 202 2.21 19.95 5.92
C LEU A 202 1.69 20.47 4.57
N ASP A 203 1.66 21.80 4.42
CA ASP A 203 1.33 22.48 3.16
C ASP A 203 2.59 23.04 2.50
N ASP A 204 2.62 23.03 1.16
CA ASP A 204 3.63 23.72 0.39
C ASP A 204 3.57 25.24 0.61
N ARG A 205 4.75 25.87 0.61
CA ARG A 205 4.88 27.31 0.76
C ARG A 205 5.76 27.87 -0.34
N THR A 206 5.34 29.00 -0.92
CA THR A 206 6.16 29.79 -1.82
C THR A 206 6.20 31.22 -1.30
N VAL A 207 7.37 31.73 -1.03
CA VAL A 207 7.61 33.01 -0.40
C VAL A 207 8.79 33.74 -1.07
N SER A 208 8.95 35.01 -0.79
CA SER A 208 10.14 35.76 -1.17
C SER A 208 11.21 35.68 -0.09
N VAL A 209 12.47 35.91 -0.46
CA VAL A 209 13.60 35.97 0.48
C VAL A 209 13.26 36.91 1.65
N GLY A 210 13.42 36.34 2.89
CA GLY A 210 13.18 37.06 4.15
C GLY A 210 11.76 37.04 4.69
N GLU A 211 10.79 36.47 4.00
CA GLU A 211 9.44 36.27 4.53
C GLU A 211 9.42 35.05 5.49
N ALA A 212 8.68 35.15 6.60
CA ALA A 212 8.61 34.06 7.59
C ALA A 212 7.73 32.90 7.12
N VAL A 213 8.22 31.68 7.22
CA VAL A 213 7.48 30.43 6.93
C VAL A 213 7.43 29.55 8.17
N TYR A 214 6.22 29.18 8.58
CA TYR A 214 5.99 28.21 9.64
C TYR A 214 5.29 26.97 9.09
N LEU A 215 5.91 25.82 9.30
CA LEU A 215 5.33 24.52 9.00
C LEU A 215 4.80 23.93 10.30
N ASN A 216 3.57 23.46 10.30
CA ASN A 216 2.89 22.93 11.48
C ASN A 216 2.32 21.55 11.18
N VAL A 217 2.50 20.61 12.13
CA VAL A 217 1.87 19.30 12.12
C VAL A 217 0.96 19.17 13.33
N THR A 218 -0.19 18.51 13.15
CA THR A 218 -1.05 18.11 14.26
C THR A 218 -1.10 16.60 14.34
N ALA A 219 -0.74 16.05 15.50
CA ALA A 219 -0.74 14.60 15.70
C ALA A 219 -1.35 14.22 17.06
N THR A 220 -1.91 13.03 17.14
CA THR A 220 -2.49 12.45 18.34
C THR A 220 -2.03 11.02 18.54
N ALA A 221 -1.84 10.61 19.79
CA ALA A 221 -1.56 9.23 20.19
C ALA A 221 -1.94 8.99 21.66
N SER A 222 -1.90 7.72 22.08
CA SER A 222 -2.20 7.32 23.46
C SER A 222 -1.08 7.61 24.46
N GLY A 223 0.17 7.74 24.00
CA GLY A 223 1.34 8.01 24.82
C GLY A 223 1.86 9.44 24.67
N THR A 224 3.16 9.62 24.89
CA THR A 224 3.84 10.91 24.77
C THR A 224 4.38 11.11 23.37
N LEU A 225 4.02 12.23 22.72
CA LEU A 225 4.51 12.59 21.39
C LEU A 225 5.85 13.33 21.47
N SER A 226 6.75 13.00 20.56
CA SER A 226 7.97 13.73 20.24
C SER A 226 8.10 13.93 18.75
N TYR A 227 8.82 14.97 18.32
CA TYR A 227 8.94 15.37 16.93
C TYR A 227 10.41 15.47 16.56
N GLN A 228 10.72 15.20 15.28
CA GLN A 228 12.04 15.49 14.70
C GLN A 228 11.83 15.92 13.26
N TRP A 229 12.26 17.15 12.94
CA TRP A 229 12.19 17.70 11.60
C TRP A 229 13.40 17.31 10.77
N TYR A 230 13.19 17.21 9.47
CA TYR A 230 14.19 16.88 8.46
C TYR A 230 14.07 17.84 7.28
N SER A 231 15.22 18.18 6.67
CA SER A 231 15.30 18.84 5.38
C SER A 231 15.79 17.89 4.31
N ASN A 232 15.35 18.08 3.08
CA ASN A 232 15.77 17.30 1.93
C ASN A 232 15.90 18.19 0.70
N THR A 233 16.71 17.80 -0.26
CA THR A 233 16.84 18.44 -1.58
C THR A 233 15.82 17.89 -2.58
N GLU A 234 15.22 16.74 -2.27
CA GLU A 234 14.23 16.06 -3.08
C GLU A 234 12.87 15.96 -2.37
N ASN A 235 11.79 15.85 -3.13
CA ASN A 235 10.45 15.59 -2.60
C ASN A 235 10.32 14.16 -2.09
N SER A 236 11.03 13.88 -1.00
CA SER A 236 11.14 12.54 -0.43
C SER A 236 11.26 12.60 1.08
N THR A 237 10.65 11.63 1.77
CA THR A 237 10.80 11.40 3.20
C THR A 237 12.00 10.49 3.53
N THR A 238 12.75 10.06 2.52
CA THR A 238 13.95 9.23 2.69
C THR A 238 15.21 10.03 2.31
N GLY A 239 16.30 9.78 3.02
CA GLY A 239 17.59 10.45 2.77
C GLY A 239 17.69 11.90 3.26
N GLY A 240 16.67 12.41 3.94
CA GLY A 240 16.70 13.77 4.51
C GLY A 240 17.68 13.90 5.68
N THR A 241 18.20 15.11 5.88
CA THR A 241 19.07 15.48 6.98
C THR A 241 18.24 15.93 8.18
N SER A 242 18.47 15.34 9.36
CA SER A 242 17.80 15.76 10.59
C SER A 242 18.21 17.18 10.97
N LEU A 243 17.24 18.00 11.37
CA LEU A 243 17.44 19.36 11.83
C LEU A 243 17.66 19.33 13.36
N THR A 244 18.85 19.67 13.78
CA THR A 244 19.23 19.67 15.21
C THR A 244 18.34 20.65 15.97
N ASP A 245 17.82 20.19 17.13
CA ASP A 245 16.96 20.96 18.05
C ASP A 245 15.56 21.30 17.53
N GLU A 246 15.19 20.92 16.30
CA GLU A 246 13.85 21.11 15.75
C GLU A 246 12.94 19.95 16.16
N THR A 247 12.47 20.00 17.42
CA THR A 247 11.73 18.92 18.09
C THR A 247 10.31 19.30 18.53
N HIS A 248 9.74 20.36 17.96
CA HIS A 248 8.39 20.82 18.24
C HIS A 248 7.42 20.52 17.10
N ALA A 249 6.12 20.59 17.35
CA ALA A 249 5.09 20.41 16.31
C ALA A 249 5.10 21.51 15.26
N THR A 250 5.76 22.64 15.53
CA THR A 250 5.93 23.78 14.63
C THR A 250 7.41 23.98 14.34
N PHE A 251 7.75 24.18 13.07
CA PHE A 251 9.09 24.48 12.57
C PHE A 251 9.10 25.79 11.78
N SER A 252 10.10 26.63 12.01
CA SER A 252 10.33 27.86 11.22
C SER A 252 11.36 27.59 10.14
N ALA A 253 10.90 27.46 8.89
CA ALA A 253 11.81 27.17 7.78
C ALA A 253 12.67 28.38 7.43
N PRO A 254 14.01 28.22 7.18
CA PRO A 254 14.89 29.29 6.71
C PRO A 254 14.45 29.82 5.32
N THR A 255 14.39 31.16 5.19
CA THR A 255 14.00 31.83 3.96
C THR A 255 15.00 32.92 3.54
N ASN A 256 16.20 32.91 4.08
CA ASN A 256 17.22 33.92 3.82
C ASN A 256 18.04 33.71 2.54
N VAL A 257 17.85 32.58 1.88
CA VAL A 257 18.52 32.20 0.62
C VAL A 257 17.49 31.69 -0.36
N GLU A 258 17.61 32.14 -1.61
CA GLU A 258 16.79 31.65 -2.73
C GLU A 258 17.01 30.16 -2.97
N GLY A 259 15.96 29.46 -3.31
CA GLY A 259 16.01 28.03 -3.62
C GLY A 259 14.77 27.28 -3.19
N THR A 260 14.79 25.98 -3.41
CA THR A 260 13.74 25.08 -2.98
C THR A 260 14.30 24.05 -1.99
N THR A 261 13.66 23.92 -0.85
CA THR A 261 13.99 22.92 0.16
C THR A 261 12.71 22.17 0.55
N TYR A 262 12.83 20.89 0.78
CA TYR A 262 11.73 20.05 1.18
C TYR A 262 11.87 19.69 2.66
N TYR A 263 10.76 19.71 3.39
CA TYR A 263 10.75 19.44 4.82
C TYR A 263 9.70 18.39 5.17
N TYR A 264 10.03 17.54 6.11
CA TYR A 264 9.08 16.61 6.71
C TYR A 264 9.40 16.43 8.20
N VAL A 265 8.45 15.90 8.95
CA VAL A 265 8.60 15.63 10.38
C VAL A 265 8.28 14.18 10.68
N VAL A 266 9.10 13.56 11.50
CA VAL A 266 8.83 12.25 12.11
C VAL A 266 8.24 12.50 13.49
N VAL A 267 7.04 11.99 13.71
CA VAL A 267 6.32 12.05 14.98
C VAL A 267 6.41 10.69 15.65
N THR A 268 6.92 10.62 16.87
CA THR A 268 7.08 9.37 17.61
C THR A 268 6.19 9.39 18.86
N ASN A 269 5.38 8.36 19.01
CA ASN A 269 4.62 8.05 20.21
C ASN A 269 5.43 7.12 21.11
N THR A 270 5.61 7.49 22.39
CA THR A 270 6.21 6.63 23.41
C THR A 270 5.14 6.27 24.46
N ASP A 271 4.78 4.99 24.53
CA ASP A 271 3.80 4.45 25.48
C ASP A 271 4.44 3.35 26.35
N ASN A 272 4.88 3.72 27.55
CA ASN A 272 5.53 2.82 28.47
C ASN A 272 4.59 1.80 29.14
N SER A 273 3.28 1.90 28.93
CA SER A 273 2.30 0.93 29.41
C SER A 273 2.26 -0.35 28.58
N LYS A 274 2.86 -0.35 27.40
CA LYS A 274 2.83 -1.48 26.46
C LYS A 274 3.85 -2.55 26.84
N THR A 275 3.51 -3.78 26.52
CA THR A 275 4.31 -4.98 26.86
C THR A 275 5.24 -5.40 25.73
N GLY A 276 5.01 -4.93 24.50
CA GLY A 276 5.86 -5.10 23.33
C GLY A 276 6.68 -3.84 23.01
N GLU A 277 6.65 -3.40 21.75
CA GLU A 277 7.32 -2.17 21.34
C GLU A 277 6.68 -0.96 22.03
N ARG A 278 7.51 -0.16 22.68
CA ARG A 278 7.04 1.00 23.45
C ARG A 278 7.04 2.29 22.63
N THR A 279 7.56 2.25 21.42
CA THR A 279 7.61 3.39 20.52
C THR A 279 7.04 3.01 19.17
N ALA A 280 6.31 3.94 18.56
CA ALA A 280 5.85 3.85 17.19
C ALA A 280 5.92 5.23 16.55
N SER A 281 6.23 5.31 15.26
CA SER A 281 6.43 6.58 14.57
C SER A 281 5.60 6.70 13.32
N ALA A 282 5.19 7.92 13.00
CA ALA A 282 4.58 8.30 11.74
C ALA A 282 5.38 9.45 11.12
N THR A 283 5.51 9.43 9.81
CA THR A 283 6.16 10.51 9.06
C THR A 283 5.09 11.33 8.34
N SER A 284 5.22 12.66 8.36
CA SER A 284 4.32 13.56 7.63
C SER A 284 4.50 13.41 6.11
N ASN A 285 3.60 14.03 5.32
CA ASN A 285 3.94 14.33 3.93
C ASN A 285 5.16 15.28 3.89
N VAL A 286 5.69 15.45 2.69
CA VAL A 286 6.74 16.44 2.44
C VAL A 286 6.09 17.78 2.11
N ALA A 287 6.56 18.85 2.73
CA ALA A 287 6.24 20.23 2.34
C ALA A 287 7.37 20.83 1.52
N LYS A 288 7.07 21.38 0.36
CA LYS A 288 7.97 22.17 -0.45
C LYS A 288 7.98 23.61 0.08
N VAL A 289 9.14 24.14 0.42
CA VAL A 289 9.34 25.57 0.68
C VAL A 289 10.19 26.12 -0.45
N ALA A 290 9.56 26.91 -1.33
CA ALA A 290 10.23 27.61 -2.41
C ALA A 290 10.44 29.08 -2.02
N VAL A 291 11.69 29.50 -1.95
CA VAL A 291 12.09 30.87 -1.64
C VAL A 291 12.55 31.51 -2.93
N ASN A 292 11.77 32.48 -3.41
CA ASN A 292 12.06 33.20 -4.65
C ASN A 292 12.88 34.45 -4.36
N SER A 293 13.73 34.86 -5.31
CA SER A 293 14.38 36.15 -5.28
C SER A 293 13.36 37.28 -5.27
N LEU A 294 13.79 38.43 -4.72
CA LEU A 294 13.01 39.64 -4.79
C LEU A 294 12.96 40.14 -6.25
N THR A 295 11.77 40.40 -6.71
CA THR A 295 11.55 41.02 -8.05
C THR A 295 11.35 42.52 -7.90
N ASN A 296 12.13 43.32 -8.66
CA ASN A 296 12.02 44.76 -8.65
C ASN A 296 11.18 45.26 -9.83
N ALA A 297 10.61 46.46 -9.70
CA ALA A 297 9.99 47.16 -10.82
C ALA A 297 11.05 47.45 -11.90
N GLU A 298 10.68 47.23 -13.14
CA GLU A 298 11.55 47.53 -14.27
C GLU A 298 11.48 49.01 -14.63
N ALA A 299 12.59 49.59 -15.09
CA ALA A 299 12.61 50.94 -15.56
C ALA A 299 11.74 51.09 -16.81
N PRO A 300 10.95 52.16 -16.93
CA PRO A 300 10.16 52.41 -18.14
C PRO A 300 11.01 52.49 -19.38
N ALA A 301 10.54 51.90 -20.47
CA ALA A 301 11.19 52.06 -21.77
C ALA A 301 10.62 53.31 -22.48
N ILE A 302 11.46 54.29 -22.74
CA ILE A 302 11.08 55.49 -23.56
C ILE A 302 11.17 55.08 -25.03
N SER A 303 10.01 54.95 -25.68
CA SER A 303 9.89 54.61 -27.11
C SER A 303 9.98 55.80 -28.06
N ALA A 304 9.65 56.97 -27.57
CA ALA A 304 9.85 58.22 -28.29
C ALA A 304 10.49 59.27 -27.38
N GLN A 305 11.68 59.74 -27.77
CA GLN A 305 12.45 60.78 -27.04
C GLN A 305 11.95 62.19 -27.43
N LEU A 306 12.32 63.15 -26.60
CA LEU A 306 11.99 64.56 -26.82
C LEU A 306 12.69 65.08 -28.08
N GLU A 307 12.01 65.96 -28.80
CA GLU A 307 12.54 66.65 -29.99
C GLU A 307 12.79 68.13 -29.69
N ASP A 308 13.82 68.72 -30.30
CA ASP A 308 14.12 70.11 -30.21
C ASP A 308 12.99 70.95 -30.87
N ARG A 309 12.69 72.10 -30.30
CA ARG A 309 11.68 73.01 -30.80
C ARG A 309 12.30 74.40 -31.00
N THR A 310 12.02 75.00 -32.16
CA THR A 310 12.31 76.44 -32.42
C THR A 310 11.01 77.09 -32.76
N VAL A 311 10.59 78.07 -31.95
CA VAL A 311 9.33 78.79 -32.11
C VAL A 311 9.55 80.27 -31.98
N SER A 312 8.64 81.09 -32.54
CA SER A 312 8.61 82.54 -32.31
C SER A 312 8.04 82.82 -30.91
N VAL A 313 8.35 84.01 -30.37
CA VAL A 313 7.76 84.49 -29.12
C VAL A 313 6.21 84.39 -29.19
N GLY A 314 5.62 83.76 -28.17
CA GLY A 314 4.19 83.36 -28.09
C GLY A 314 3.76 82.20 -28.94
N GLY A 315 4.67 81.52 -29.66
CA GLY A 315 4.41 80.26 -30.36
C GLY A 315 4.27 79.12 -29.41
N ILE A 316 3.70 77.98 -29.87
CA ILE A 316 3.48 76.78 -29.06
C ILE A 316 4.71 75.86 -29.17
N ALA A 317 5.32 75.52 -28.03
CA ALA A 317 6.45 74.57 -27.93
C ALA A 317 6.03 73.37 -27.12
N ASP A 318 5.29 72.45 -27.72
CA ASP A 318 4.86 71.24 -27.09
C ASP A 318 5.97 70.15 -27.14
N LEU A 319 6.32 69.68 -26.02
CA LEU A 319 7.19 68.51 -25.80
C LEU A 319 6.37 67.32 -25.31
N SER A 320 6.67 66.14 -25.84
CA SER A 320 6.00 64.91 -25.40
C SER A 320 6.97 63.73 -25.37
N VAL A 321 6.77 62.85 -24.44
CA VAL A 321 7.49 61.58 -24.33
C VAL A 321 6.48 60.41 -24.43
N THR A 322 6.89 59.36 -25.10
CA THR A 322 6.14 58.11 -25.07
C THR A 322 6.94 57.11 -24.31
N ALA A 323 6.36 56.53 -23.24
CA ALA A 323 7.01 55.50 -22.43
C ALA A 323 6.03 54.36 -22.17
N ILE A 324 6.57 53.14 -22.02
CA ILE A 324 5.84 51.94 -21.71
C ILE A 324 6.48 51.21 -20.49
N ALA A 325 5.66 50.66 -19.64
CA ALA A 325 6.07 49.83 -18.51
C ALA A 325 4.91 48.91 -18.08
N ASP A 326 5.21 47.92 -17.26
CA ASP A 326 4.21 46.95 -16.75
C ASP A 326 3.34 47.54 -15.62
N GLY A 327 3.82 48.57 -14.94
CA GLY A 327 3.10 49.23 -13.85
C GLY A 327 2.48 50.58 -14.26
N THR A 328 2.25 51.42 -13.27
CA THR A 328 1.68 52.75 -13.45
C THR A 328 2.78 53.77 -13.70
N LEU A 329 2.69 54.48 -14.82
CA LEU A 329 3.63 55.55 -15.18
C LEU A 329 3.26 56.87 -14.51
N SER A 330 4.29 57.54 -13.99
CA SER A 330 4.23 58.95 -13.57
C SER A 330 5.38 59.74 -14.18
N TYR A 331 5.21 61.04 -14.34
CA TYR A 331 6.15 61.91 -15.00
C TYR A 331 6.48 63.10 -14.11
N GLN A 332 7.70 63.61 -14.24
CA GLN A 332 8.11 64.87 -13.66
C GLN A 332 9.03 65.57 -14.64
N TRP A 333 8.61 66.81 -15.13
CA TRP A 333 9.39 67.62 -16.03
C TRP A 333 10.38 68.51 -15.29
N TYR A 334 11.50 68.74 -15.93
CA TYR A 334 12.58 69.60 -15.45
C TYR A 334 13.02 70.60 -16.55
N SER A 335 13.39 71.79 -16.12
CA SER A 335 14.06 72.76 -16.98
C SER A 335 15.54 72.94 -16.61
N ASN A 336 16.40 73.17 -17.59
CA ASN A 336 17.83 73.33 -17.39
C ASN A 336 18.38 74.41 -18.33
N ALA A 337 19.35 75.21 -17.83
CA ALA A 337 20.02 76.19 -18.64
C ALA A 337 21.11 75.61 -19.57
N ALA A 338 21.56 74.39 -19.22
CA ALA A 338 22.57 73.62 -19.98
C ALA A 338 21.89 72.35 -20.60
N ASN A 339 22.51 71.86 -21.69
CA ASN A 339 22.12 70.58 -22.30
C ASN A 339 22.57 69.39 -21.40
N SER A 340 21.84 69.21 -20.30
CA SER A 340 22.15 68.22 -19.27
C SER A 340 20.86 67.74 -18.59
N THR A 341 20.78 66.49 -18.32
CA THR A 341 19.73 65.84 -17.54
C THR A 341 20.01 65.81 -16.03
N THR A 342 21.12 66.43 -15.59
CA THR A 342 21.47 66.62 -14.18
C THR A 342 21.45 68.04 -13.76
N GLY A 343 21.03 68.37 -12.55
CA GLY A 343 21.00 69.70 -11.99
C GLY A 343 19.86 70.61 -12.51
N GLY A 344 18.90 70.05 -13.24
CA GLY A 344 17.72 70.78 -13.69
C GLY A 344 16.74 71.11 -12.54
N THR A 345 15.92 72.15 -12.72
CA THR A 345 14.89 72.53 -11.77
C THR A 345 13.58 71.83 -12.08
N PRO A 346 12.95 71.11 -11.13
CA PRO A 346 11.67 70.44 -11.34
C PRO A 346 10.58 71.46 -11.60
N LEU A 347 9.73 71.20 -12.59
CA LEU A 347 8.57 72.04 -12.95
C LEU A 347 7.35 71.61 -12.15
N THR A 348 6.96 72.40 -11.17
CA THR A 348 5.87 72.08 -10.25
C THR A 348 4.55 71.93 -11.00
N GLY A 349 3.90 70.80 -10.86
CA GLY A 349 2.61 70.43 -11.48
C GLY A 349 2.71 69.83 -12.87
N GLU A 350 3.89 69.86 -13.50
CA GLU A 350 4.09 69.28 -14.83
C GLU A 350 4.38 67.76 -14.69
N THR A 351 3.28 67.03 -14.59
CA THR A 351 3.31 65.58 -14.30
C THR A 351 2.64 64.67 -15.36
N SER A 352 2.41 65.25 -16.55
CA SER A 352 1.84 64.57 -17.70
C SER A 352 2.91 64.10 -18.69
N ALA A 353 2.60 63.17 -19.60
CA ALA A 353 3.51 62.76 -20.67
C ALA A 353 3.81 63.86 -21.69
N ALA A 354 2.99 64.90 -21.74
CA ALA A 354 3.16 66.10 -22.58
C ALA A 354 3.28 67.35 -21.71
N PHE A 355 4.13 68.30 -22.16
CA PHE A 355 4.41 69.52 -21.50
C PHE A 355 4.54 70.63 -22.54
N THR A 356 3.88 71.76 -22.33
CA THR A 356 4.05 72.95 -23.19
C THR A 356 5.05 73.93 -22.58
N ALA A 357 6.20 74.10 -23.20
CA ALA A 357 7.28 74.97 -22.68
C ALA A 357 6.88 76.44 -22.77
N PRO A 358 7.23 77.26 -21.78
CA PRO A 358 7.04 78.74 -21.85
C PRO A 358 7.80 79.37 -23.01
N THR A 359 7.08 80.14 -23.81
CA THR A 359 7.62 80.82 -25.01
C THR A 359 7.47 82.34 -24.98
N SER A 360 7.26 82.94 -23.78
CA SER A 360 7.02 84.38 -23.62
C SER A 360 8.25 85.29 -23.77
N ALA A 361 9.46 84.71 -23.76
CA ALA A 361 10.72 85.50 -23.88
C ALA A 361 11.69 84.78 -24.82
N VAL A 362 12.43 85.51 -25.60
CA VAL A 362 13.51 85.03 -26.48
C VAL A 362 14.61 84.41 -25.62
N GLY A 363 15.10 83.25 -26.05
CA GLY A 363 16.14 82.50 -25.33
C GLY A 363 16.16 80.99 -25.66
N THR A 364 17.10 80.29 -25.02
CA THR A 364 17.21 78.79 -25.14
C THR A 364 17.09 78.17 -23.76
N THR A 365 16.21 77.24 -23.62
CA THR A 365 16.05 76.42 -22.38
C THR A 365 16.04 74.96 -22.77
N TYR A 366 16.63 74.12 -21.98
CA TYR A 366 16.60 72.67 -22.17
C TYR A 366 15.60 72.04 -21.19
N TYR A 367 14.85 71.05 -21.66
CA TYR A 367 13.84 70.34 -20.87
C TYR A 367 14.11 68.87 -20.95
N TYR A 368 13.84 68.12 -19.85
CA TYR A 368 13.81 66.71 -19.82
C TYR A 368 12.74 66.22 -18.84
N VAL A 369 12.34 64.95 -18.95
CA VAL A 369 11.33 64.35 -18.08
C VAL A 369 11.88 63.10 -17.46
N VAL A 370 11.65 62.91 -16.16
CA VAL A 370 11.87 61.66 -15.43
C VAL A 370 10.56 60.88 -15.43
N VAL A 371 10.59 59.71 -16.01
CA VAL A 371 9.45 58.81 -16.07
C VAL A 371 9.68 57.71 -15.04
N THR A 372 8.71 57.53 -14.13
CA THR A 372 8.78 56.52 -13.06
C THR A 372 7.69 55.49 -13.26
N ASN A 373 8.08 54.24 -13.27
CA ASN A 373 7.20 53.08 -13.21
C ASN A 373 6.97 52.69 -11.74
N THR A 374 5.71 52.55 -11.32
CA THR A 374 5.33 52.00 -10.01
C THR A 374 4.59 50.67 -10.23
N ASP A 375 5.21 49.55 -9.84
CA ASP A 375 4.62 48.24 -9.95
C ASP A 375 4.49 47.62 -8.55
N ASN A 376 3.31 47.64 -7.98
CA ASN A 376 3.00 47.12 -6.67
C ASN A 376 2.95 45.59 -6.60
N SER A 377 2.98 44.90 -7.74
CA SER A 377 3.02 43.43 -7.81
C SER A 377 4.41 42.88 -7.48
N LYS A 378 5.47 43.68 -7.59
CA LYS A 378 6.84 43.23 -7.31
C LYS A 378 7.07 43.03 -5.79
N THR A 379 7.97 42.13 -5.46
CA THR A 379 8.27 41.76 -4.07
C THR A 379 9.42 42.56 -3.47
N GLY A 380 10.26 43.15 -4.32
CA GLY A 380 11.38 44.05 -3.96
C GLY A 380 11.03 45.54 -4.14
N GLU A 381 11.89 46.28 -4.80
CA GLU A 381 11.67 47.70 -5.11
C GLU A 381 10.43 47.87 -5.99
N LYS A 382 9.51 48.71 -5.53
CA LYS A 382 8.23 48.95 -6.21
C LYS A 382 8.32 49.99 -7.32
N THR A 383 9.38 50.75 -7.37
CA THR A 383 9.54 51.86 -8.33
C THR A 383 10.88 51.78 -9.05
N ALA A 384 10.86 52.11 -10.32
CA ALA A 384 12.08 52.30 -11.11
C ALA A 384 11.87 53.47 -12.07
N SER A 385 12.90 54.25 -12.38
CA SER A 385 12.79 55.45 -13.16
C SER A 385 13.79 55.50 -14.30
N VAL A 386 13.43 56.21 -15.38
CA VAL A 386 14.28 56.51 -16.50
C VAL A 386 14.16 58.01 -16.84
N THR A 387 15.26 58.63 -17.28
CA THR A 387 15.29 60.02 -17.68
C THR A 387 15.36 60.10 -19.20
N SER A 388 14.53 60.96 -19.81
CA SER A 388 14.58 61.23 -21.26
C SER A 388 15.89 61.93 -21.72
N SER A 389 16.16 61.97 -23.01
CA SER A 389 17.06 62.93 -23.58
C SER A 389 16.61 64.36 -23.27
N THR A 390 17.51 65.37 -23.38
CA THR A 390 17.12 66.78 -23.33
C THR A 390 16.50 67.18 -24.65
N ALA A 391 15.46 68.06 -24.60
CA ALA A 391 14.95 68.81 -25.73
C ALA A 391 15.38 70.29 -25.60
N LYS A 392 15.98 70.78 -26.60
CA LYS A 392 16.30 72.23 -26.70
C LYS A 392 15.07 73.00 -27.22
N VAL A 393 14.55 73.90 -26.44
CA VAL A 393 13.52 74.84 -26.88
C VAL A 393 14.17 76.22 -27.11
N THR A 394 14.16 76.70 -28.38
CA THR A 394 14.70 78.00 -28.76
C THR A 394 13.53 78.90 -29.16
N VAL A 395 13.37 80.03 -28.46
CA VAL A 395 12.39 81.02 -28.76
C VAL A 395 13.06 82.23 -29.53
N VAL A 396 12.58 82.47 -30.73
CA VAL A 396 13.18 83.51 -31.61
C VAL A 396 12.13 84.62 -31.94
N GLU A 397 12.59 85.77 -32.39
CA GLU A 397 11.66 86.82 -32.91
C GLU A 397 11.05 86.34 -34.22
N PRO A 398 9.73 86.74 -34.50
CA PRO A 398 9.04 86.19 -35.66
C PRO A 398 9.58 86.81 -37.02
N ALA A 399 9.93 85.85 -37.97
CA ALA A 399 10.36 86.20 -39.30
C ALA A 399 9.26 86.06 -40.35
N PRO A 400 9.20 86.87 -41.49
CA PRO A 400 8.12 86.89 -42.46
C PRO A 400 8.02 85.62 -43.37
N SER A 401 6.83 85.24 -43.72
CA SER A 401 6.41 84.01 -44.40
C SER A 401 6.75 83.90 -45.89
N THR A 402 7.05 82.65 -46.39
CA THR A 402 6.78 82.20 -47.78
C THR A 402 6.57 80.68 -47.85
N SER A 403 5.76 80.22 -48.81
CA SER A 403 5.01 79.00 -49.02
C SER A 403 5.75 77.84 -49.74
N ALA A 404 5.29 76.63 -49.46
CA ALA A 404 5.31 75.23 -49.99
C ALA A 404 5.89 74.93 -51.41
N PRO A 405 6.20 73.62 -51.74
CA PRO A 405 5.19 72.61 -52.13
C PRO A 405 5.47 71.15 -51.85
N THR A 406 4.45 70.29 -52.17
CA THR A 406 4.14 68.87 -52.04
C THR A 406 5.02 67.93 -52.89
N GLU A 407 5.28 66.69 -52.43
CA GLU A 407 5.47 65.50 -53.28
C GLU A 407 5.17 64.14 -52.67
N THR A 408 4.94 63.15 -53.53
CA THR A 408 4.12 61.90 -53.51
C THR A 408 4.88 60.61 -53.11
N ALA A 409 4.20 59.61 -52.65
CA ALA A 409 4.67 58.27 -52.25
C ALA A 409 4.71 57.21 -53.43
N PRO A 410 5.51 56.20 -53.36
CA PRO A 410 5.32 54.97 -54.18
C PRO A 410 5.05 53.68 -53.40
N SER A 411 4.39 52.79 -54.07
CA SER A 411 3.74 51.53 -53.73
C SER A 411 4.65 50.31 -53.49
N VAL A 412 4.19 49.32 -52.67
CA VAL A 412 4.77 48.03 -52.30
C VAL A 412 4.32 46.89 -53.22
N PRO A 413 5.17 45.96 -53.60
CA PRO A 413 4.73 44.76 -54.34
C PRO A 413 4.23 43.59 -53.45
N THR A 414 3.22 42.91 -53.95
CA THR A 414 2.52 41.77 -53.42
C THR A 414 3.36 40.48 -53.49
N ALA A 415 3.45 39.69 -52.38
CA ALA A 415 4.05 38.40 -52.35
C ALA A 415 2.99 37.28 -52.59
N THR A 416 3.37 36.33 -53.41
CA THR A 416 2.57 35.16 -53.82
C THR A 416 2.46 34.12 -52.68
N SER A 417 1.24 33.69 -52.35
CA SER A 417 0.96 32.67 -51.35
C SER A 417 1.29 31.26 -51.83
N ALA A 418 2.04 30.47 -51.00
CA ALA A 418 2.25 29.06 -51.16
C ALA A 418 0.96 28.26 -50.84
N PRO A 419 0.79 27.00 -51.32
CA PRO A 419 -0.42 26.21 -51.11
C PRO A 419 -0.70 25.97 -49.64
N ASN A 420 -1.94 26.22 -49.24
CA ASN A 420 -2.44 26.18 -47.89
C ASN A 420 -2.54 24.70 -47.38
N THR A 421 -1.54 24.21 -46.62
CA THR A 421 -1.46 22.87 -46.00
C THR A 421 -2.16 22.84 -44.64
N GLY A 422 -3.12 23.71 -44.35
CA GLY A 422 -3.81 23.77 -43.08
C GLY A 422 -4.70 22.58 -42.84
N VAL A 423 -4.67 22.06 -41.60
CA VAL A 423 -5.52 20.98 -41.09
C VAL A 423 -6.59 21.57 -40.20
N ASP A 424 -7.84 21.14 -40.37
CA ASP A 424 -8.94 21.52 -39.51
C ASP A 424 -8.85 20.68 -38.20
N VAL A 425 -8.63 21.33 -37.06
CA VAL A 425 -8.70 20.79 -35.73
C VAL A 425 -10.14 20.99 -35.23
N LEU A 426 -10.75 19.92 -34.68
CA LEU A 426 -12.12 20.00 -34.19
C LEU A 426 -12.10 20.25 -32.67
N VAL A 427 -12.74 21.33 -32.20
CA VAL A 427 -12.93 21.59 -30.77
C VAL A 427 -14.42 21.42 -30.47
N ASN A 428 -14.80 20.45 -29.66
CA ASN A 428 -16.19 20.04 -29.45
C ASN A 428 -16.98 19.77 -30.75
N GLY A 429 -16.28 19.25 -31.76
CA GLY A 429 -16.87 18.98 -33.07
C GLY A 429 -16.93 20.14 -34.03
N VAL A 430 -16.55 21.36 -33.62
CA VAL A 430 -16.50 22.56 -34.46
C VAL A 430 -15.10 22.72 -35.09
N ALA A 431 -15.05 22.75 -36.41
CA ALA A 431 -13.78 22.83 -37.16
C ALA A 431 -13.14 24.21 -37.00
N GLU A 432 -11.84 24.22 -36.71
CA GLU A 432 -10.97 25.41 -36.71
C GLU A 432 -9.69 25.11 -37.48
N ARG A 433 -9.33 25.95 -38.42
CA ARG A 433 -8.09 25.76 -39.22
C ARG A 433 -6.85 26.13 -38.43
N ALA A 434 -6.59 25.36 -37.37
CA ALA A 434 -5.54 25.60 -36.39
C ALA A 434 -4.34 24.61 -36.54
N GLY A 435 -4.36 23.66 -37.47
CA GLY A 435 -3.27 22.71 -37.69
C GLY A 435 -2.48 22.99 -38.95
N ILE A 436 -1.16 22.71 -38.94
CA ILE A 436 -0.28 22.68 -40.11
C ILE A 436 0.31 21.26 -40.20
N ALA A 437 -0.01 20.56 -41.29
CA ALA A 437 0.53 19.22 -41.52
C ALA A 437 1.81 19.28 -42.37
N VAL A 438 2.82 18.57 -41.88
CA VAL A 438 4.08 18.35 -42.62
C VAL A 438 4.27 16.86 -42.83
N THR A 439 4.52 16.42 -44.04
CA THR A 439 4.88 15.04 -44.36
C THR A 439 6.39 14.91 -44.53
N SER A 440 6.99 13.97 -43.85
CA SER A 440 8.41 13.64 -43.93
C SER A 440 8.60 12.10 -44.00
N GLN A 441 9.85 11.66 -44.18
CA GLN A 441 10.22 10.23 -44.19
C GLN A 441 11.35 9.99 -43.19
N ILE A 442 11.28 8.87 -42.47
CA ILE A 442 12.36 8.35 -41.64
C ILE A 442 12.65 6.94 -42.13
N GLY A 443 13.72 6.75 -42.92
CA GLY A 443 13.92 5.53 -43.70
C GLY A 443 12.75 5.30 -44.64
N ASP A 444 12.14 4.11 -44.60
CA ASP A 444 10.97 3.76 -45.43
C ASP A 444 9.63 4.16 -44.77
N LEU A 445 9.66 4.76 -43.58
CA LEU A 445 8.46 5.13 -42.83
C LEU A 445 7.98 6.54 -43.16
N LYS A 446 6.74 6.66 -43.61
CA LYS A 446 6.07 7.92 -43.85
C LYS A 446 5.59 8.51 -42.52
N VAL A 447 5.97 9.75 -42.22
CA VAL A 447 5.63 10.48 -40.99
C VAL A 447 4.76 11.68 -41.32
N ILE A 448 3.66 11.85 -40.63
CA ILE A 448 2.84 13.06 -40.70
C ILE A 448 2.86 13.73 -39.33
N THR A 449 3.38 14.95 -39.26
CA THR A 449 3.35 15.79 -38.06
C THR A 449 2.35 16.91 -38.27
N VAL A 450 1.41 17.04 -37.33
CA VAL A 450 0.46 18.15 -37.29
C VAL A 450 0.84 19.05 -36.12
N THR A 451 1.40 20.23 -36.42
CA THR A 451 1.71 21.27 -35.43
C THR A 451 0.48 22.16 -35.25
N ILE A 452 0.09 22.41 -34.01
CA ILE A 452 -1.11 23.18 -33.68
C ILE A 452 -0.73 24.63 -33.41
N ASP A 453 -1.54 25.58 -33.98
CA ASP A 453 -1.40 27.01 -33.75
C ASP A 453 -1.89 27.36 -32.34
N GLN A 454 -0.98 27.85 -31.51
CA GLN A 454 -1.26 28.16 -30.11
C GLN A 454 -2.41 29.15 -29.95
N LYS A 455 -2.34 30.29 -30.64
CA LYS A 455 -3.33 31.38 -30.47
C LYS A 455 -4.74 30.92 -30.86
N LYS A 456 -4.87 30.21 -31.97
CA LYS A 456 -6.17 29.71 -32.44
C LYS A 456 -6.76 28.68 -31.50
N LEU A 457 -5.91 27.75 -30.95
CA LEU A 457 -6.35 26.79 -29.99
C LEU A 457 -6.80 27.44 -28.67
N GLU A 458 -6.05 28.42 -28.17
CA GLU A 458 -6.37 29.16 -26.94
C GLU A 458 -7.69 29.96 -27.09
N ASP A 459 -7.83 30.73 -28.19
CA ASP A 459 -9.05 31.49 -28.48
C ASP A 459 -10.29 30.56 -28.53
N LYS A 460 -10.13 29.37 -29.13
CA LYS A 460 -11.21 28.40 -29.26
C LYS A 460 -11.55 27.73 -27.94
N LEU A 461 -10.53 27.31 -27.17
CA LEU A 461 -10.73 26.69 -25.85
C LEU A 461 -11.38 27.68 -24.87
N ALA A 462 -11.03 28.97 -24.94
CA ALA A 462 -11.66 30.02 -24.12
C ALA A 462 -13.16 30.18 -24.44
N ALA A 463 -13.54 30.01 -25.71
CA ALA A 463 -14.95 30.11 -26.16
C ALA A 463 -15.77 28.89 -25.76
N GLU A 464 -15.17 27.69 -25.79
CA GLU A 464 -15.88 26.39 -25.53
C GLU A 464 -15.96 26.03 -24.03
N GLY A 465 -15.11 26.63 -23.19
CA GLY A 465 -15.10 26.44 -21.75
C GLY A 465 -14.44 25.12 -21.28
N ARG A 466 -14.71 24.74 -20.01
CA ARG A 466 -14.07 23.59 -19.37
C ARG A 466 -14.53 22.23 -19.96
N GLY A 467 -13.58 21.29 -20.04
CA GLY A 467 -13.85 19.92 -20.49
C GLY A 467 -13.87 19.75 -22.01
N ALA A 468 -13.44 20.76 -22.78
CA ALA A 468 -13.42 20.71 -24.24
C ALA A 468 -12.59 19.52 -24.78
N THR A 469 -13.04 18.97 -25.91
CA THR A 469 -12.32 17.90 -26.63
C THR A 469 -11.72 18.46 -27.90
N VAL A 470 -10.40 18.42 -28.02
CA VAL A 470 -9.60 18.89 -29.17
C VAL A 470 -9.22 17.67 -30.02
N ILE A 471 -9.77 17.54 -31.21
CA ILE A 471 -9.48 16.39 -32.10
C ILE A 471 -8.60 16.86 -33.25
N VAL A 472 -7.49 16.18 -33.46
CA VAL A 472 -6.57 16.36 -34.58
C VAL A 472 -6.77 15.17 -35.55
N PRO A 473 -7.61 15.32 -36.58
CA PRO A 473 -7.87 14.24 -37.53
C PRO A 473 -6.76 14.15 -38.59
N VAL A 474 -6.19 12.98 -38.79
CA VAL A 474 -5.21 12.68 -39.84
C VAL A 474 -5.73 11.51 -40.68
N ASN A 475 -6.41 11.85 -41.77
CA ASN A 475 -7.03 10.87 -42.66
C ASN A 475 -6.08 10.28 -43.68
N ALA A 476 -4.90 10.87 -43.87
CA ALA A 476 -3.88 10.37 -44.79
C ALA A 476 -3.15 9.16 -44.21
N GLU A 477 -2.85 8.16 -45.06
CA GLU A 477 -2.08 6.98 -44.65
C GLU A 477 -0.63 7.37 -44.29
N ALA A 478 -0.20 6.96 -43.08
CA ALA A 478 1.15 7.15 -42.57
C ALA A 478 1.51 6.01 -41.62
N ASN A 479 2.82 5.76 -41.47
CA ASN A 479 3.34 4.80 -40.49
C ASN A 479 3.42 5.45 -39.11
N ILE A 480 3.63 6.77 -39.07
CA ILE A 480 3.78 7.54 -37.84
C ILE A 480 2.94 8.83 -37.98
N VAL A 481 2.07 9.06 -37.03
CA VAL A 481 1.27 10.29 -36.91
C VAL A 481 1.63 10.97 -35.59
N ILE A 482 1.95 12.27 -35.65
CA ILE A 482 2.35 13.06 -34.49
C ILE A 482 1.46 14.30 -34.41
N GLY A 483 0.79 14.49 -33.28
CA GLY A 483 0.23 15.78 -32.87
C GLY A 483 1.26 16.52 -32.04
N GLU A 484 1.66 17.71 -32.49
CA GLU A 484 2.69 18.52 -31.85
C GLU A 484 2.10 19.82 -31.26
N LEU A 485 2.30 19.99 -29.95
CA LEU A 485 1.92 21.16 -29.17
C LEU A 485 3.14 21.69 -28.40
N ASN A 486 3.05 22.89 -27.85
CA ASN A 486 4.04 23.32 -26.85
C ASN A 486 3.49 23.10 -25.43
N GLY A 487 4.39 23.19 -24.44
CA GLY A 487 4.01 22.95 -23.03
C GLY A 487 3.00 23.94 -22.49
N GLN A 488 3.02 25.23 -22.99
CA GLN A 488 2.03 26.23 -22.57
C GLN A 488 0.61 25.87 -23.04
N MET A 489 0.49 25.35 -24.25
CA MET A 489 -0.80 24.84 -24.76
C MET A 489 -1.33 23.69 -23.90
N ILE A 490 -0.44 22.75 -23.53
CA ILE A 490 -0.79 21.65 -22.63
C ILE A 490 -1.24 22.20 -21.26
N LYS A 491 -0.53 23.17 -20.70
CA LYS A 491 -0.88 23.80 -19.42
C LYS A 491 -2.26 24.47 -19.45
N ASN A 492 -2.56 25.19 -20.53
CA ASN A 492 -3.87 25.80 -20.71
C ASN A 492 -5.00 24.74 -20.83
N MET A 493 -4.73 23.63 -21.53
CA MET A 493 -5.65 22.50 -21.62
C MET A 493 -5.83 21.80 -20.25
N GLU A 494 -4.77 21.63 -19.46
CA GLU A 494 -4.86 21.10 -18.09
C GLU A 494 -5.79 21.94 -17.21
N ASN A 495 -5.58 23.26 -17.20
CA ASN A 495 -6.37 24.22 -16.43
C ASN A 495 -7.86 24.20 -16.81
N GLN A 496 -8.16 23.92 -18.06
CA GLN A 496 -9.52 23.80 -18.59
C GLN A 496 -10.06 22.37 -18.57
N GLN A 497 -9.30 21.39 -18.05
CA GLN A 497 -9.68 19.96 -18.04
C GLN A 497 -9.99 19.42 -19.43
N ALA A 498 -9.33 19.96 -20.45
CA ALA A 498 -9.53 19.59 -21.84
C ALA A 498 -8.85 18.25 -22.18
N LYS A 499 -9.32 17.62 -23.26
CA LYS A 499 -8.78 16.35 -23.80
C LYS A 499 -8.21 16.61 -25.18
N LEU A 500 -7.04 16.02 -25.46
CA LEU A 500 -6.45 15.96 -26.81
C LEU A 500 -6.75 14.59 -27.42
N VAL A 501 -7.21 14.56 -28.64
CA VAL A 501 -7.44 13.33 -29.42
C VAL A 501 -6.65 13.41 -30.71
N ILE A 502 -5.67 12.54 -30.88
CA ILE A 502 -5.06 12.28 -32.19
C ILE A 502 -5.86 11.16 -32.84
N GLN A 503 -6.42 11.42 -34.02
CA GLN A 503 -7.29 10.46 -34.70
C GLN A 503 -6.74 10.13 -36.07
N THR A 504 -6.51 8.83 -36.33
CA THR A 504 -6.16 8.29 -37.63
C THR A 504 -7.29 7.42 -38.17
N LYS A 505 -7.16 6.89 -39.38
CA LYS A 505 -8.11 5.95 -39.96
C LYS A 505 -8.25 4.67 -39.09
N ASN A 506 -7.13 4.18 -38.53
CA ASN A 506 -7.06 2.87 -37.89
C ASN A 506 -6.98 2.93 -36.36
N ALA A 507 -6.74 4.11 -35.78
CA ALA A 507 -6.56 4.25 -34.33
C ALA A 507 -6.89 5.67 -33.86
N SER A 508 -7.24 5.81 -32.58
CA SER A 508 -7.26 7.11 -31.91
C SER A 508 -6.57 7.02 -30.55
N TYR A 509 -6.06 8.17 -30.11
CA TYR A 509 -5.44 8.34 -28.83
C TYR A 509 -6.09 9.52 -28.12
N THR A 510 -6.91 9.25 -27.10
CA THR A 510 -7.64 10.26 -26.30
C THR A 510 -6.93 10.47 -24.99
N LEU A 511 -6.26 11.62 -24.88
CA LEU A 511 -5.38 11.96 -23.77
C LEU A 511 -5.95 13.17 -23.01
N PRO A 512 -6.51 13.03 -21.81
CA PRO A 512 -6.79 14.16 -20.95
C PRO A 512 -5.49 14.92 -20.66
N ALA A 513 -5.44 16.23 -20.92
CA ALA A 513 -4.20 17.01 -20.80
C ALA A 513 -3.56 16.90 -19.41
N ILE A 514 -4.39 16.85 -18.36
CA ILE A 514 -3.93 16.67 -16.97
C ILE A 514 -3.10 15.39 -16.72
N GLN A 515 -3.21 14.39 -17.60
CA GLN A 515 -2.39 13.16 -17.49
C GLN A 515 -0.96 13.35 -18.01
N ILE A 516 -0.67 14.43 -18.72
CA ILE A 516 0.68 14.79 -19.13
C ILE A 516 1.47 15.36 -17.96
N ASN A 517 0.80 16.14 -17.09
CA ASN A 517 1.41 16.83 -15.94
C ASN A 517 2.64 17.64 -16.37
N ILE A 518 2.39 18.65 -17.21
CA ILE A 518 3.45 19.40 -17.90
C ILE A 518 4.42 20.09 -16.93
N ASP A 519 3.96 20.44 -15.73
CA ASP A 519 4.82 21.04 -14.71
C ASP A 519 5.88 20.04 -14.22
N ALA A 520 5.48 18.79 -13.95
CA ALA A 520 6.42 17.73 -13.58
C ALA A 520 7.38 17.40 -14.73
N VAL A 521 6.90 17.38 -15.96
CA VAL A 521 7.71 17.17 -17.16
C VAL A 521 8.72 18.30 -17.34
N SER A 522 8.30 19.57 -17.16
CA SER A 522 9.18 20.74 -17.22
C SER A 522 10.31 20.67 -16.19
N GLN A 523 10.00 20.23 -14.94
CA GLN A 523 11.00 20.05 -13.90
C GLN A 523 12.06 18.99 -14.26
N LEU A 524 11.65 17.91 -14.93
CA LEU A 524 12.58 16.85 -15.38
C LEU A 524 13.48 17.31 -16.52
N ILE A 525 13.01 18.19 -17.40
CA ILE A 525 13.78 18.77 -18.51
C ILE A 525 14.76 19.84 -18.01
N GLY A 526 14.34 20.68 -17.05
CA GLY A 526 15.16 21.75 -16.46
C GLY A 526 14.28 22.82 -15.82
N SER A 527 14.64 23.28 -14.63
CA SER A 527 13.82 24.18 -13.81
C SER A 527 13.64 25.62 -14.35
N GLU A 528 14.40 26.00 -15.38
CA GLU A 528 14.34 27.37 -15.99
C GLU A 528 13.79 27.39 -17.41
N VAL A 529 13.20 26.27 -17.86
CA VAL A 529 12.68 26.13 -19.22
C VAL A 529 11.28 26.72 -19.31
N SER A 530 11.09 27.69 -20.25
CA SER A 530 9.75 28.18 -20.54
C SER A 530 8.86 27.08 -21.14
N LEU A 531 7.64 26.96 -20.64
CA LEU A 531 6.66 25.99 -21.17
C LEU A 531 6.41 26.16 -22.67
N GLN A 532 6.57 27.38 -23.22
CA GLN A 532 6.42 27.66 -24.65
C GLN A 532 7.50 27.01 -25.51
N ASP A 533 8.69 26.77 -24.94
CA ASP A 533 9.83 26.19 -25.64
C ASP A 533 9.87 24.67 -25.55
N ILE A 534 9.06 24.06 -24.65
CA ILE A 534 8.92 22.61 -24.54
C ILE A 534 8.01 22.09 -25.65
N LYS A 535 8.55 21.23 -26.50
CA LYS A 535 7.81 20.56 -27.56
C LYS A 535 7.19 19.29 -27.03
N VAL A 536 5.85 19.19 -27.01
CA VAL A 536 5.12 17.99 -26.61
C VAL A 536 4.58 17.28 -27.85
N GLN A 537 4.91 16.01 -28.01
CA GLN A 537 4.49 15.18 -29.14
C GLN A 537 3.67 14.00 -28.66
N VAL A 538 2.44 13.88 -29.15
CA VAL A 538 1.54 12.73 -28.95
C VAL A 538 1.52 11.93 -30.23
N LYS A 539 1.99 10.68 -30.17
CA LYS A 539 2.32 9.87 -31.35
C LYS A 539 1.51 8.58 -31.39
N ILE A 540 1.01 8.24 -32.57
CA ILE A 540 0.48 6.92 -32.96
C ILE A 540 1.39 6.38 -34.04
N ALA A 541 1.96 5.19 -33.88
CA ALA A 541 2.94 4.66 -34.83
C ALA A 541 2.79 3.14 -35.04
N THR A 542 3.21 2.69 -36.20
CA THR A 542 3.55 1.28 -36.42
C THR A 542 4.79 0.97 -35.57
N PRO A 543 4.82 -0.12 -34.78
CA PRO A 543 5.99 -0.49 -34.00
C PRO A 543 7.23 -0.74 -34.84
N ALA A 544 8.40 -0.54 -34.22
CA ALA A 544 9.67 -0.92 -34.84
C ALA A 544 9.69 -2.41 -35.20
N ALA A 545 10.43 -2.78 -36.25
CA ALA A 545 10.46 -4.15 -36.79
C ALA A 545 10.85 -5.21 -35.73
N GLU A 546 11.72 -4.85 -34.78
CA GLU A 546 12.12 -5.75 -33.68
C GLU A 546 10.97 -5.98 -32.69
N MET A 547 10.22 -4.91 -32.34
CA MET A 547 9.05 -5.01 -31.48
C MET A 547 7.93 -5.82 -32.20
N ALA A 548 7.71 -5.61 -33.47
CA ALA A 548 6.73 -6.38 -34.23
C ALA A 548 7.07 -7.89 -34.25
N LYS A 549 8.36 -8.26 -34.38
CA LYS A 549 8.82 -9.63 -34.25
C LYS A 549 8.64 -10.19 -32.86
N LEU A 550 8.90 -9.38 -31.81
CA LEU A 550 8.68 -9.78 -30.43
C LEU A 550 7.19 -10.07 -30.20
N VAL A 551 6.30 -9.19 -30.65
CA VAL A 551 4.84 -9.38 -30.57
C VAL A 551 4.42 -10.70 -31.22
N GLN A 552 4.94 -11.01 -32.42
CA GLN A 552 4.66 -12.25 -33.10
C GLN A 552 5.18 -13.47 -32.33
N SER A 553 6.41 -13.40 -31.82
CA SER A 553 6.99 -14.48 -31.01
C SER A 553 6.20 -14.75 -29.74
N GLU A 554 5.76 -13.69 -29.02
CA GLU A 554 4.98 -13.83 -27.79
C GLU A 554 3.55 -14.32 -28.08
N SER A 555 2.97 -14.02 -29.26
CA SER A 555 1.68 -14.60 -29.67
C SER A 555 1.75 -16.11 -29.82
N GLU A 556 2.84 -16.62 -30.40
CA GLU A 556 3.08 -18.05 -30.55
C GLU A 556 3.28 -18.77 -29.23
N LYS A 557 4.08 -18.19 -28.32
CA LYS A 557 4.32 -18.72 -26.97
C LYS A 557 3.07 -18.70 -26.08
N GLY A 558 2.30 -17.61 -26.15
CA GLY A 558 1.10 -17.39 -25.35
C GLY A 558 -0.16 -18.07 -25.90
N ALA A 559 -0.06 -18.76 -27.04
CA ALA A 559 -1.16 -19.43 -27.74
C ALA A 559 -2.36 -18.49 -28.02
N PHE A 560 -2.10 -17.23 -28.38
CA PHE A 560 -3.13 -16.27 -28.76
C PHE A 560 -2.92 -15.79 -30.21
N GLU A 561 -3.98 -15.35 -30.84
CA GLU A 561 -4.00 -14.87 -32.21
C GLU A 561 -4.12 -13.35 -32.25
N LEU A 562 -3.35 -12.66 -33.08
CA LEU A 562 -3.46 -11.22 -33.30
C LEU A 562 -4.68 -10.91 -34.17
N VAL A 563 -5.59 -10.09 -33.65
CA VAL A 563 -6.81 -9.69 -34.37
C VAL A 563 -6.59 -8.46 -35.23
N ALA A 564 -5.69 -7.56 -34.83
CA ALA A 564 -5.32 -6.36 -35.54
C ALA A 564 -3.80 -6.14 -35.45
N PRO A 565 -3.17 -5.41 -36.41
CA PRO A 565 -1.76 -5.05 -36.30
C PRO A 565 -1.46 -4.29 -35.01
N PRO A 566 -0.31 -4.55 -34.36
CA PRO A 566 0.08 -3.83 -33.16
C PRO A 566 0.33 -2.35 -33.44
N ILE A 567 -0.01 -1.50 -32.49
CA ILE A 567 0.13 -0.03 -32.58
C ILE A 567 0.86 0.49 -31.35
N ASP A 568 1.79 1.39 -31.60
CA ASP A 568 2.58 2.07 -30.60
C ASP A 568 1.98 3.45 -30.25
N PHE A 569 1.77 3.72 -28.97
CA PHE A 569 1.27 4.98 -28.45
C PHE A 569 2.29 5.58 -27.50
N THR A 570 2.78 6.77 -27.80
CA THR A 570 3.78 7.45 -26.97
C THR A 570 3.47 8.93 -26.80
N VAL A 571 3.92 9.48 -25.69
CA VAL A 571 3.93 10.93 -25.41
C VAL A 571 5.33 11.30 -25.00
N THR A 572 5.93 12.25 -25.70
CA THR A 572 7.28 12.75 -25.40
C THR A 572 7.27 14.27 -25.26
N ALA A 573 8.11 14.77 -24.39
CA ALA A 573 8.39 16.20 -24.27
C ALA A 573 9.88 16.45 -24.50
N THR A 574 10.22 17.42 -25.34
CA THR A 574 11.60 17.66 -25.77
C THR A 574 11.96 19.14 -25.65
N TYR A 575 13.16 19.44 -25.15
CA TYR A 575 13.77 20.77 -25.14
C TYR A 575 15.29 20.65 -25.19
N GLY A 576 15.96 21.45 -26.01
CA GLY A 576 17.44 21.55 -26.07
C GLY A 576 18.15 20.22 -26.42
N GLY A 577 17.44 19.22 -26.97
CA GLY A 577 17.95 17.86 -27.23
C GLY A 577 17.65 16.83 -26.13
N GLU A 578 17.24 17.26 -24.94
CA GLU A 578 16.74 16.37 -23.87
C GLU A 578 15.30 15.96 -24.16
N THR A 579 14.99 14.70 -23.91
CA THR A 579 13.65 14.11 -24.11
C THR A 579 13.18 13.39 -22.87
N VAL A 580 11.96 13.69 -22.43
CA VAL A 580 11.27 13.04 -21.32
C VAL A 580 10.09 12.27 -21.87
N ASP A 581 10.01 10.97 -21.53
CA ASP A 581 8.87 10.11 -21.86
C ASP A 581 7.79 10.20 -20.80
N VAL A 582 6.57 10.58 -21.19
CA VAL A 582 5.38 10.50 -20.34
C VAL A 582 4.83 9.08 -20.45
N ALA A 583 5.42 8.16 -19.69
CA ALA A 583 5.14 6.72 -19.81
C ALA A 583 4.06 6.19 -18.86
N LYS A 584 3.74 6.92 -17.77
CA LYS A 584 2.76 6.50 -16.74
C LYS A 584 1.70 7.60 -16.53
N PHE A 585 0.47 7.18 -16.24
CA PHE A 585 -0.68 8.04 -16.00
C PHE A 585 -1.34 7.76 -14.65
N ASN A 586 -1.95 8.76 -14.06
CA ASN A 586 -2.65 8.66 -12.77
C ASN A 586 -4.12 8.19 -12.92
N ALA A 587 -4.67 8.21 -14.13
CA ALA A 587 -5.99 7.70 -14.48
C ALA A 587 -5.94 7.03 -15.85
N TYR A 588 -6.92 6.18 -16.14
CA TYR A 588 -7.00 5.51 -17.42
C TYR A 588 -7.06 6.50 -18.59
N VAL A 589 -6.23 6.24 -19.58
CA VAL A 589 -6.19 6.94 -20.85
C VAL A 589 -6.70 6.00 -21.93
N GLU A 590 -7.64 6.52 -22.75
CA GLU A 590 -8.34 5.75 -23.76
C GLU A 590 -7.60 5.73 -25.08
N ARG A 591 -7.55 4.56 -25.72
CA ARG A 591 -7.07 4.36 -27.08
C ARG A 591 -8.07 3.51 -27.85
N THR A 592 -8.17 3.70 -29.14
CA THR A 592 -8.95 2.80 -29.99
C THR A 592 -8.07 2.21 -31.09
N ILE A 593 -8.25 0.95 -31.39
CA ILE A 593 -7.65 0.26 -32.55
C ILE A 593 -8.79 -0.31 -33.38
N ALA A 594 -8.82 0.03 -34.67
CA ALA A 594 -9.84 -0.48 -35.58
C ALA A 594 -9.69 -1.99 -35.77
N ILE A 595 -10.80 -2.70 -35.70
CA ILE A 595 -10.88 -4.11 -36.06
C ILE A 595 -10.93 -4.17 -37.58
N PRO A 596 -10.02 -4.92 -38.27
CA PRO A 596 -9.99 -4.99 -39.70
C PRO A 596 -11.31 -5.46 -40.31
N GLU A 597 -11.66 -4.93 -41.47
CA GLU A 597 -12.88 -5.32 -42.19
C GLU A 597 -12.87 -6.84 -42.51
N GLY A 598 -14.01 -7.49 -42.24
CA GLY A 598 -14.15 -8.94 -42.40
C GLY A 598 -13.75 -9.78 -41.19
N VAL A 599 -13.19 -9.19 -40.15
CA VAL A 599 -12.94 -9.87 -38.86
C VAL A 599 -14.20 -9.81 -37.99
N ASP A 600 -14.62 -10.97 -37.46
CA ASP A 600 -15.72 -11.05 -36.51
C ASP A 600 -15.35 -10.31 -35.21
N PRO A 601 -16.10 -9.27 -34.80
CA PRO A 601 -15.82 -8.54 -33.55
C PRO A 601 -15.92 -9.40 -32.29
N ASN A 602 -16.64 -10.55 -32.35
CA ASN A 602 -16.69 -11.50 -31.23
C ASN A 602 -15.37 -12.28 -31.03
N ARG A 603 -14.45 -12.22 -32.00
CA ARG A 603 -13.10 -12.77 -31.87
C ARG A 603 -12.13 -11.80 -31.17
N VAL A 604 -12.59 -10.69 -30.62
CA VAL A 604 -11.79 -9.82 -29.78
C VAL A 604 -11.96 -10.25 -28.31
N THR A 605 -10.94 -10.87 -27.76
CA THR A 605 -10.95 -11.24 -26.34
C THR A 605 -10.56 -10.04 -25.47
N THR A 606 -9.41 -9.45 -25.77
CA THR A 606 -8.88 -8.30 -25.06
C THR A 606 -7.76 -7.64 -25.87
N ALA A 607 -7.21 -6.54 -25.39
CA ALA A 607 -5.90 -6.09 -25.81
C ALA A 607 -4.84 -6.45 -24.74
N VAL A 608 -3.62 -6.57 -25.19
CA VAL A 608 -2.43 -6.79 -24.36
C VAL A 608 -1.37 -5.74 -24.67
N VAL A 609 -0.58 -5.43 -23.66
CA VAL A 609 0.71 -4.75 -23.80
C VAL A 609 1.79 -5.80 -23.83
N ILE A 610 2.74 -5.64 -24.75
CA ILE A 610 3.96 -6.44 -24.77
C ILE A 610 5.10 -5.48 -24.45
N ASP A 611 5.70 -5.69 -23.28
CA ASP A 611 6.85 -4.90 -22.82
C ASP A 611 8.14 -5.36 -23.54
N PRO A 612 9.20 -4.52 -23.61
CA PRO A 612 10.43 -4.87 -24.34
C PRO A 612 11.16 -6.12 -23.84
N ASP A 613 10.86 -6.57 -22.62
CA ASP A 613 11.38 -7.82 -22.03
C ASP A 613 10.58 -9.07 -22.43
N GLY A 614 9.54 -8.92 -23.25
CA GLY A 614 8.64 -9.98 -23.67
C GLY A 614 7.48 -10.26 -22.71
N THR A 615 7.34 -9.50 -21.63
CA THR A 615 6.21 -9.66 -20.70
C THR A 615 4.90 -9.28 -21.38
N VAL A 616 3.94 -10.21 -21.41
CA VAL A 616 2.59 -9.99 -21.93
C VAL A 616 1.64 -9.64 -20.77
N ARG A 617 0.94 -8.53 -20.91
CA ARG A 617 0.05 -8.00 -19.86
C ARG A 617 -1.30 -7.61 -20.45
N HIS A 618 -2.38 -8.15 -19.88
CA HIS A 618 -3.75 -7.72 -20.17
C HIS A 618 -3.95 -6.22 -19.92
N VAL A 619 -4.76 -5.58 -20.75
CA VAL A 619 -5.30 -4.23 -20.50
C VAL A 619 -6.82 -4.21 -20.74
N PRO A 620 -7.60 -3.55 -19.86
CA PRO A 620 -9.04 -3.46 -19.99
C PRO A 620 -9.49 -3.00 -21.38
N THR A 621 -10.37 -3.78 -22.02
CA THR A 621 -10.75 -3.58 -23.43
C THR A 621 -12.21 -3.88 -23.67
N GLN A 622 -12.92 -2.96 -24.34
CA GLN A 622 -14.28 -3.10 -24.86
C GLN A 622 -14.27 -3.12 -26.38
N VAL A 623 -15.22 -3.83 -26.98
CA VAL A 623 -15.52 -3.70 -28.41
C VAL A 623 -16.67 -2.70 -28.57
N ILE A 624 -16.44 -1.65 -29.36
CA ILE A 624 -17.42 -0.61 -29.67
C ILE A 624 -17.65 -0.49 -31.18
N LEU A 625 -18.85 -0.12 -31.57
CA LEU A 625 -19.19 0.21 -32.95
C LEU A 625 -19.29 1.74 -33.10
N ASN A 626 -18.50 2.32 -33.99
CA ASN A 626 -18.52 3.74 -34.30
C ASN A 626 -18.46 3.96 -35.82
N GLY A 627 -19.40 4.71 -36.38
CA GLY A 627 -19.43 5.03 -37.81
C GLY A 627 -19.42 3.81 -38.74
N GLY A 628 -19.97 2.66 -38.30
CA GLY A 628 -19.98 1.40 -39.07
C GLY A 628 -18.71 0.55 -38.96
N THR A 629 -17.69 1.01 -38.25
CA THR A 629 -16.44 0.29 -38.01
C THR A 629 -16.38 -0.15 -36.55
N TYR A 630 -15.98 -1.40 -36.30
CA TYR A 630 -15.72 -1.91 -34.95
C TYR A 630 -14.32 -1.49 -34.48
N TYR A 631 -14.21 -1.12 -33.21
CA TYR A 631 -12.96 -0.76 -32.56
C TYR A 631 -12.79 -1.51 -31.25
N ALA A 632 -11.57 -1.91 -30.96
CA ALA A 632 -11.15 -2.26 -29.61
C ALA A 632 -10.83 -0.94 -28.85
N LYS A 633 -11.68 -0.59 -27.90
CA LYS A 633 -11.47 0.54 -26.97
C LYS A 633 -10.67 0.07 -25.77
N ILE A 634 -9.46 0.56 -25.62
CA ILE A 634 -8.46 0.12 -24.67
C ILE A 634 -8.25 1.19 -23.61
N ASN A 635 -8.30 0.81 -22.34
CA ASN A 635 -8.03 1.70 -21.21
C ASN A 635 -6.73 1.27 -20.52
N SER A 636 -5.74 2.16 -20.46
CA SER A 636 -4.44 1.83 -19.86
C SER A 636 -3.83 3.02 -19.11
N LEU A 637 -3.07 2.70 -18.05
CA LEU A 637 -2.30 3.65 -17.23
C LEU A 637 -0.86 3.85 -17.73
N THR A 638 -0.50 3.24 -18.87
CA THR A 638 0.86 3.35 -19.45
C THR A 638 0.82 3.63 -20.92
N ASN A 639 1.92 4.17 -21.47
CA ASN A 639 2.21 4.17 -22.90
C ASN A 639 3.05 2.93 -23.26
N SER A 640 2.74 2.31 -24.38
CA SER A 640 3.44 1.12 -24.86
C SER A 640 2.95 0.72 -26.26
N THR A 641 3.39 -0.45 -26.74
CA THR A 641 2.85 -1.17 -27.90
C THR A 641 1.66 -2.01 -27.49
N TYR A 642 0.52 -1.80 -28.13
CA TYR A 642 -0.74 -2.51 -27.87
C TYR A 642 -1.09 -3.45 -29.01
N SER A 643 -1.54 -4.65 -28.66
CA SER A 643 -2.02 -5.66 -29.60
C SER A 643 -3.41 -6.13 -29.20
N VAL A 644 -4.33 -6.21 -30.16
CA VAL A 644 -5.67 -6.77 -29.98
C VAL A 644 -5.62 -8.26 -30.27
N ILE A 645 -6.11 -9.08 -29.33
CA ILE A 645 -5.92 -10.53 -29.39
C ILE A 645 -7.24 -11.31 -29.28
N TRP A 646 -7.21 -12.52 -29.85
CA TRP A 646 -8.16 -13.60 -29.63
C TRP A 646 -7.47 -14.73 -28.87
N HIS A 647 -7.96 -15.03 -27.67
CA HIS A 647 -7.39 -16.01 -26.76
C HIS A 647 -8.53 -16.74 -26.02
N PRO A 648 -9.23 -17.68 -26.67
CA PRO A 648 -10.35 -18.38 -26.07
C PRO A 648 -9.87 -19.43 -25.07
N ILE A 649 -10.31 -19.33 -23.82
CA ILE A 649 -10.09 -20.32 -22.76
C ILE A 649 -11.42 -20.90 -22.31
N SER A 650 -11.44 -22.22 -22.10
CA SER A 650 -12.55 -22.95 -21.51
C SER A 650 -12.00 -23.99 -20.54
N TYR A 651 -12.39 -23.89 -19.28
CA TYR A 651 -12.00 -24.84 -18.25
C TYR A 651 -13.03 -25.97 -18.12
N LYS A 652 -12.56 -27.21 -17.97
CA LYS A 652 -13.43 -28.41 -17.98
C LYS A 652 -14.30 -28.55 -16.75
N ASP A 653 -13.72 -28.22 -15.59
CA ASP A 653 -14.35 -28.36 -14.28
C ASP A 653 -15.41 -27.30 -13.95
N VAL A 654 -15.52 -26.27 -14.80
CA VAL A 654 -16.58 -25.25 -14.68
C VAL A 654 -17.74 -25.46 -15.63
N GLU A 655 -17.77 -26.53 -16.43
CA GLU A 655 -18.77 -26.74 -17.49
C GLU A 655 -20.23 -26.63 -16.99
N HIS A 656 -20.49 -27.09 -15.76
CA HIS A 656 -21.78 -27.02 -15.10
C HIS A 656 -21.80 -26.10 -13.88
N HIS A 657 -20.76 -25.31 -13.69
CA HIS A 657 -20.60 -24.42 -12.54
C HIS A 657 -21.27 -23.06 -12.79
N TRP A 658 -21.92 -22.49 -11.77
CA TRP A 658 -22.61 -21.19 -11.88
C TRP A 658 -21.74 -20.03 -12.36
N ALA A 659 -20.41 -20.09 -12.15
CA ALA A 659 -19.44 -19.06 -12.54
C ALA A 659 -18.79 -19.31 -13.91
N LYS A 660 -19.22 -20.34 -14.70
CA LYS A 660 -18.60 -20.75 -15.97
C LYS A 660 -18.25 -19.57 -16.87
N GLU A 661 -19.23 -18.70 -17.15
CA GLU A 661 -19.05 -17.56 -18.04
C GLU A 661 -18.01 -16.56 -17.54
N ALA A 662 -18.00 -16.29 -16.24
CA ALA A 662 -17.04 -15.35 -15.65
C ALA A 662 -15.63 -15.94 -15.61
N VAL A 663 -15.50 -17.21 -15.25
CA VAL A 663 -14.21 -17.92 -15.17
C VAL A 663 -13.59 -18.03 -16.58
N ASN A 664 -14.34 -18.46 -17.59
CA ASN A 664 -13.82 -18.57 -18.95
C ASN A 664 -13.48 -17.19 -19.56
N ASP A 665 -14.29 -16.16 -19.34
CA ASP A 665 -14.01 -14.79 -19.81
C ASP A 665 -12.75 -14.21 -19.13
N MET A 666 -12.65 -14.33 -17.81
CA MET A 666 -11.46 -13.81 -17.08
C MET A 666 -10.19 -14.61 -17.40
N GLY A 667 -10.32 -15.92 -17.65
CA GLY A 667 -9.22 -16.76 -18.12
C GLY A 667 -8.78 -16.37 -19.54
N SER A 668 -9.73 -16.20 -20.44
CA SER A 668 -9.46 -15.75 -21.81
C SER A 668 -8.77 -14.39 -21.84
N ARG A 669 -9.12 -13.47 -20.95
CA ARG A 669 -8.46 -12.15 -20.78
C ARG A 669 -7.13 -12.21 -20.05
N MET A 670 -6.60 -13.39 -19.71
CA MET A 670 -5.33 -13.57 -18.98
C MET A 670 -5.33 -12.94 -17.57
N ILE A 671 -6.49 -12.74 -16.96
CA ILE A 671 -6.65 -12.17 -15.62
C ILE A 671 -6.49 -13.25 -14.56
N ILE A 672 -7.09 -14.42 -14.79
CA ILE A 672 -6.97 -15.61 -13.93
C ILE A 672 -6.28 -16.75 -14.68
N ASN A 673 -5.64 -17.64 -13.92
CA ASN A 673 -4.99 -18.83 -14.45
C ASN A 673 -5.66 -20.09 -13.89
N GLY A 674 -5.71 -21.17 -14.73
CA GLY A 674 -6.07 -22.49 -14.25
C GLY A 674 -4.98 -23.11 -13.37
N ILE A 675 -5.31 -24.26 -12.77
CA ILE A 675 -4.38 -25.04 -11.93
C ILE A 675 -3.57 -26.09 -12.75
N GLY A 676 -3.78 -26.14 -14.07
CA GLY A 676 -3.18 -27.12 -14.99
C GLY A 676 -4.23 -28.11 -15.52
N ASN A 677 -3.84 -28.94 -16.49
CA ASN A 677 -4.68 -29.96 -17.12
C ASN A 677 -6.01 -29.49 -17.74
N GLY A 678 -6.20 -28.17 -17.86
CA GLY A 678 -7.45 -27.57 -18.34
C GLY A 678 -8.50 -27.36 -17.24
N ASP A 679 -8.13 -27.43 -15.98
CA ASP A 679 -8.99 -27.23 -14.81
C ASP A 679 -8.70 -25.89 -14.12
N PHE A 680 -9.71 -25.35 -13.43
CA PHE A 680 -9.67 -24.07 -12.72
C PHE A 680 -9.76 -24.21 -11.18
N ASP A 681 -10.43 -25.26 -10.69
CA ASP A 681 -10.76 -25.50 -9.27
C ASP A 681 -11.60 -24.35 -8.68
N PRO A 682 -12.86 -24.19 -9.14
CA PRO A 682 -13.69 -22.99 -8.86
C PRO A 682 -14.03 -22.81 -7.37
N ASP A 683 -14.21 -23.88 -6.63
CA ASP A 683 -14.64 -23.84 -5.23
C ASP A 683 -13.48 -23.75 -4.23
N GLN A 684 -12.23 -23.85 -4.70
CA GLN A 684 -11.06 -23.68 -3.83
C GLN A 684 -10.99 -22.25 -3.29
N ASP A 685 -10.68 -22.15 -2.00
CA ASP A 685 -10.38 -20.86 -1.36
C ASP A 685 -9.08 -20.26 -1.89
N ILE A 686 -9.11 -18.96 -2.20
CA ILE A 686 -7.97 -18.25 -2.76
C ILE A 686 -7.06 -17.67 -1.67
N THR A 687 -5.75 -17.63 -1.93
CA THR A 687 -4.79 -16.97 -1.06
C THR A 687 -4.75 -15.46 -1.28
N ARG A 688 -4.21 -14.72 -0.31
CA ARG A 688 -4.03 -13.27 -0.39
C ARG A 688 -3.11 -12.86 -1.55
N ALA A 689 -2.06 -13.64 -1.83
CA ALA A 689 -1.15 -13.42 -2.95
C ALA A 689 -1.83 -13.62 -4.31
N GLU A 690 -2.61 -14.70 -4.45
CA GLU A 690 -3.38 -14.96 -5.68
C GLU A 690 -4.40 -13.85 -5.94
N PHE A 691 -5.11 -13.38 -4.90
CA PHE A 691 -6.05 -12.27 -5.05
C PHE A 691 -5.36 -10.98 -5.49
N ALA A 692 -4.20 -10.63 -4.88
CA ALA A 692 -3.40 -9.47 -5.27
C ALA A 692 -2.95 -9.57 -6.74
N ALA A 693 -2.51 -10.74 -7.18
CA ALA A 693 -2.12 -10.96 -8.59
C ALA A 693 -3.31 -10.79 -9.56
N ILE A 694 -4.48 -11.32 -9.22
CA ILE A 694 -5.69 -11.22 -10.03
C ILE A 694 -6.15 -9.76 -10.16
N ILE A 695 -6.13 -8.99 -9.08
CA ILE A 695 -6.57 -7.59 -9.12
C ILE A 695 -5.59 -6.72 -9.93
N VAL A 696 -4.28 -6.94 -9.79
CA VAL A 696 -3.23 -6.24 -10.58
C VAL A 696 -3.39 -6.54 -12.07
N ARG A 697 -3.60 -7.82 -12.44
CA ARG A 697 -3.85 -8.23 -13.83
C ARG A 697 -5.17 -7.65 -14.35
N GLY A 698 -6.25 -7.75 -13.59
CA GLY A 698 -7.58 -7.24 -13.99
C GLY A 698 -7.58 -5.75 -14.28
N LEU A 699 -6.86 -4.96 -13.49
CA LEU A 699 -6.69 -3.53 -13.71
C LEU A 699 -5.65 -3.20 -14.78
N GLY A 700 -4.94 -4.17 -15.33
CA GLY A 700 -3.89 -3.96 -16.33
C GLY A 700 -2.69 -3.16 -15.83
N LEU A 701 -2.35 -3.27 -14.55
CA LEU A 701 -1.23 -2.53 -13.96
C LEU A 701 0.11 -3.12 -14.41
N LYS A 702 1.08 -2.25 -14.70
CA LYS A 702 2.46 -2.67 -14.97
C LYS A 702 3.11 -3.11 -13.66
N THR A 703 3.62 -4.34 -13.61
CA THR A 703 4.31 -4.87 -12.43
C THR A 703 5.64 -4.16 -12.20
N ASP A 704 5.93 -3.88 -10.93
CA ASP A 704 7.15 -3.23 -10.48
C ASP A 704 7.77 -4.02 -9.31
N ASN A 705 9.08 -4.30 -9.41
CA ASN A 705 9.83 -5.06 -8.40
C ASN A 705 10.65 -4.15 -7.45
N SER A 706 10.49 -2.83 -7.52
CA SER A 706 11.43 -1.87 -6.93
C SER A 706 11.43 -1.86 -5.40
N THR A 707 10.33 -2.20 -4.74
CA THR A 707 10.24 -2.20 -3.26
C THR A 707 9.25 -3.24 -2.76
N ILE A 708 9.74 -4.17 -1.94
CA ILE A 708 8.88 -5.14 -1.23
C ILE A 708 8.78 -4.67 0.22
N PRO A 709 7.63 -4.11 0.65
CA PRO A 709 7.50 -3.52 1.98
C PRO A 709 7.23 -4.55 3.09
N PHE A 710 7.10 -5.84 2.75
CA PHE A 710 6.67 -6.89 3.69
C PHE A 710 7.79 -7.90 3.96
N SER A 711 8.03 -8.19 5.24
CA SER A 711 9.14 -9.04 5.69
C SER A 711 9.02 -10.52 5.28
N ASP A 712 7.81 -10.99 5.02
CA ASP A 712 7.48 -12.36 4.64
C ASP A 712 7.32 -12.57 3.12
N VAL A 713 7.61 -11.54 2.31
CA VAL A 713 7.61 -11.61 0.84
C VAL A 713 9.02 -11.47 0.34
N LYS A 714 9.52 -12.49 -0.36
CA LYS A 714 10.87 -12.50 -0.93
C LYS A 714 10.83 -12.13 -2.42
N SER A 715 11.88 -11.50 -2.93
CA SER A 715 11.98 -11.11 -4.35
C SER A 715 11.90 -12.29 -5.33
N ALA A 716 12.25 -13.49 -4.89
CA ALA A 716 12.16 -14.71 -5.68
C ALA A 716 10.75 -15.34 -5.72
N ASP A 717 9.83 -14.88 -4.88
CA ASP A 717 8.47 -15.41 -4.86
C ASP A 717 7.72 -14.95 -6.11
N TRP A 718 6.97 -15.84 -6.74
CA TRP A 718 6.23 -15.55 -7.98
C TRP A 718 5.24 -14.38 -7.84
N TYR A 719 4.76 -14.13 -6.64
CA TYR A 719 3.78 -13.10 -6.32
C TYR A 719 4.43 -11.76 -5.90
N SER A 720 5.75 -11.69 -5.75
CA SER A 720 6.42 -10.52 -5.17
C SER A 720 6.15 -9.23 -5.96
N SER A 721 6.25 -9.27 -7.29
CA SER A 721 5.98 -8.12 -8.17
C SER A 721 4.52 -7.68 -8.11
N PHE A 722 3.57 -8.62 -7.99
CA PHE A 722 2.15 -8.29 -7.87
C PHE A 722 1.82 -7.65 -6.52
N ILE A 723 2.40 -8.15 -5.43
CA ILE A 723 2.23 -7.58 -4.09
C ILE A 723 2.86 -6.18 -4.03
N SER A 724 4.08 -6.01 -4.53
CA SER A 724 4.74 -4.70 -4.63
C SER A 724 3.88 -3.70 -5.41
N THR A 725 3.39 -4.10 -6.59
CA THR A 725 2.53 -3.27 -7.43
C THR A 725 1.20 -2.95 -6.75
N ALA A 726 0.51 -3.93 -6.18
CA ALA A 726 -0.75 -3.70 -5.49
C ALA A 726 -0.57 -2.74 -4.30
N HIS A 727 0.55 -2.82 -3.59
CA HIS A 727 0.89 -1.90 -2.51
C HIS A 727 1.17 -0.48 -3.03
N SER A 728 1.97 -0.31 -4.10
CA SER A 728 2.29 1.00 -4.68
C SER A 728 1.05 1.75 -5.19
N TYR A 729 0.01 1.02 -5.62
CA TYR A 729 -1.29 1.58 -5.99
C TYR A 729 -2.27 1.68 -4.81
N ASN A 730 -1.81 1.49 -3.56
CA ASN A 730 -2.64 1.50 -2.34
C ASN A 730 -3.82 0.52 -2.36
N LEU A 731 -3.75 -0.56 -3.16
CA LEU A 731 -4.79 -1.59 -3.21
C LEU A 731 -4.76 -2.48 -1.98
N ILE A 732 -3.57 -2.83 -1.52
CA ILE A 732 -3.35 -3.70 -0.36
C ILE A 732 -2.54 -2.98 0.71
N ASN A 733 -2.76 -3.40 1.96
CA ASN A 733 -1.92 -3.08 3.10
C ASN A 733 -1.47 -4.42 3.72
N GLY A 734 -0.33 -4.43 4.41
CA GLY A 734 0.09 -5.54 5.26
C GLY A 734 -0.61 -5.53 6.61
N PHE A 735 -0.17 -6.41 7.48
CA PHE A 735 -0.56 -6.45 8.87
C PHE A 735 0.35 -5.53 9.70
N GLU A 736 -0.06 -5.24 10.91
CA GLU A 736 0.68 -4.37 11.84
C GLU A 736 2.08 -4.91 12.20
N ASP A 737 2.29 -6.22 12.05
CA ASP A 737 3.57 -6.90 12.26
C ASP A 737 4.56 -6.77 11.07
N GLY A 738 4.21 -5.99 10.06
CA GLY A 738 5.03 -5.79 8.85
C GLY A 738 5.00 -6.98 7.88
N THR A 739 4.07 -7.93 8.06
CA THR A 739 3.87 -9.07 7.15
C THR A 739 2.71 -8.82 6.20
N PHE A 740 2.67 -9.52 5.07
CA PHE A 740 1.53 -9.58 4.16
C PHE A 740 0.73 -10.87 4.30
N ARG A 741 1.34 -11.94 4.76
CA ARG A 741 0.80 -13.30 4.86
C ARG A 741 0.29 -13.82 3.52
N PRO A 742 1.17 -13.94 2.52
CA PRO A 742 0.78 -14.17 1.13
C PRO A 742 0.04 -15.49 0.91
N LEU A 743 0.35 -16.53 1.68
CA LEU A 743 -0.21 -17.88 1.55
C LEU A 743 -1.44 -18.12 2.42
N GLU A 744 -1.82 -17.19 3.29
CA GLU A 744 -3.07 -17.27 4.04
C GLU A 744 -4.28 -17.06 3.12
N LYS A 745 -5.39 -17.70 3.45
CA LYS A 745 -6.67 -17.51 2.74
C LYS A 745 -7.19 -16.10 3.00
N ILE A 746 -7.66 -15.43 1.95
CA ILE A 746 -8.25 -14.10 2.08
C ILE A 746 -9.72 -14.22 2.45
N THR A 747 -10.17 -13.45 3.44
CA THR A 747 -11.59 -13.39 3.78
C THR A 747 -12.37 -12.55 2.77
N ARG A 748 -13.69 -12.75 2.71
CA ARG A 748 -14.58 -12.00 1.82
C ARG A 748 -14.56 -10.49 2.14
N GLU A 749 -14.56 -10.10 3.42
CA GLU A 749 -14.48 -8.68 3.78
C GLU A 749 -13.13 -8.06 3.39
N GLN A 750 -12.02 -8.78 3.53
CA GLN A 750 -10.69 -8.31 3.07
C GLN A 750 -10.68 -8.12 1.55
N ALA A 751 -11.24 -9.06 0.80
CA ALA A 751 -11.36 -8.95 -0.65
C ALA A 751 -12.23 -7.75 -1.06
N MET A 752 -13.37 -7.52 -0.38
CA MET A 752 -14.24 -6.36 -0.63
C MET A 752 -13.54 -5.03 -0.37
N VAL A 753 -12.68 -4.94 0.65
CA VAL A 753 -11.89 -3.73 0.92
C VAL A 753 -10.89 -3.45 -0.21
N ILE A 754 -10.23 -4.47 -0.74
CA ILE A 754 -9.34 -4.31 -1.89
C ILE A 754 -10.12 -3.86 -3.14
N LEU A 755 -11.30 -4.46 -3.40
CA LEU A 755 -12.19 -4.05 -4.48
C LEU A 755 -12.66 -2.59 -4.31
N ALA A 756 -12.96 -2.15 -3.08
CA ALA A 756 -13.34 -0.76 -2.77
C ALA A 756 -12.20 0.25 -3.05
N LYS A 757 -10.95 -0.17 -2.88
CA LYS A 757 -9.79 0.62 -3.31
C LYS A 757 -9.65 0.60 -4.84
N ALA A 758 -9.93 -0.52 -5.50
CA ALA A 758 -9.88 -0.64 -6.95
C ALA A 758 -10.90 0.27 -7.67
N ILE A 759 -12.12 0.46 -7.14
CA ILE A 759 -13.11 1.38 -7.74
C ILE A 759 -12.67 2.85 -7.74
N LYS A 760 -11.69 3.24 -6.90
CA LYS A 760 -11.08 4.58 -6.97
C LYS A 760 -10.18 4.70 -8.20
N ILE A 761 -9.35 3.68 -8.49
CA ILE A 761 -8.47 3.65 -9.66
C ILE A 761 -9.28 3.66 -10.96
N THR A 762 -10.40 2.90 -10.99
CA THR A 762 -11.27 2.84 -12.17
C THR A 762 -12.14 4.08 -12.36
N GLY A 763 -12.17 5.01 -11.40
CA GLY A 763 -13.05 6.17 -11.40
C GLY A 763 -14.51 5.88 -11.04
N LEU A 764 -14.90 4.62 -10.81
CA LEU A 764 -16.28 4.24 -10.49
C LEU A 764 -16.76 4.86 -9.18
N LYS A 765 -15.84 5.04 -8.19
CA LYS A 765 -16.18 5.64 -6.89
C LYS A 765 -16.81 7.03 -7.00
N SER A 766 -16.38 7.86 -7.95
CA SER A 766 -16.91 9.23 -8.15
C SER A 766 -18.36 9.24 -8.67
N ASN A 767 -18.84 8.11 -9.18
CA ASN A 767 -20.19 7.98 -9.77
C ASN A 767 -21.20 7.35 -8.78
N LEU A 768 -20.75 6.93 -7.57
CA LEU A 768 -21.63 6.37 -6.57
C LEU A 768 -22.42 7.47 -5.84
N GLN A 769 -23.72 7.22 -5.63
CA GLN A 769 -24.59 8.15 -4.88
C GLN A 769 -24.29 8.03 -3.38
N THR A 770 -24.25 9.14 -2.65
CA THR A 770 -23.81 9.19 -1.25
C THR A 770 -24.86 8.74 -0.22
N ASN A 771 -26.09 8.39 -0.59
CA ASN A 771 -27.20 8.42 0.34
C ASN A 771 -27.84 7.06 0.78
N ASN A 772 -27.41 5.88 0.28
CA ASN A 772 -28.10 4.62 0.60
C ASN A 772 -27.22 3.48 1.10
N GLY A 773 -26.00 3.75 1.46
CA GLY A 773 -25.01 2.70 1.73
C GLY A 773 -25.26 1.93 3.04
N GLU A 774 -25.62 2.60 4.12
CA GLU A 774 -25.91 1.95 5.42
C GLU A 774 -27.18 1.09 5.35
N GLU A 775 -28.18 1.53 4.60
CA GLU A 775 -29.42 0.80 4.39
C GLU A 775 -29.18 -0.49 3.59
N LEU A 776 -28.29 -0.44 2.58
CA LEU A 776 -27.88 -1.61 1.81
C LEU A 776 -27.17 -2.64 2.69
N LEU A 777 -26.24 -2.22 3.54
CA LEU A 777 -25.52 -3.11 4.43
C LEU A 777 -26.46 -3.75 5.47
N SER A 778 -27.39 -2.97 6.04
CA SER A 778 -28.35 -3.47 7.03
C SER A 778 -29.39 -4.46 6.47
N SER A 779 -29.53 -4.55 5.14
CA SER A 779 -30.40 -5.54 4.49
C SER A 779 -29.87 -6.98 4.58
N PHE A 780 -28.59 -7.16 4.95
CA PHE A 780 -28.00 -8.49 5.13
C PHE A 780 -28.17 -8.96 6.59
N VAL A 781 -28.61 -10.20 6.75
CA VAL A 781 -28.93 -10.78 8.08
C VAL A 781 -27.72 -10.91 9.00
N ASP A 782 -26.53 -10.96 8.43
CA ASP A 782 -25.24 -11.09 9.10
C ASP A 782 -24.38 -9.81 9.05
N SER A 783 -25.02 -8.67 8.78
CA SER A 783 -24.34 -7.36 8.75
C SER A 783 -23.61 -7.01 10.05
N SER A 784 -24.06 -7.54 11.20
CA SER A 784 -23.39 -7.37 12.50
C SER A 784 -22.04 -8.08 12.61
N HIS A 785 -21.72 -9.04 11.74
CA HIS A 785 -20.43 -9.72 11.67
C HIS A 785 -19.40 -8.98 10.80
N VAL A 786 -19.82 -7.91 10.13
CA VAL A 786 -18.91 -7.07 9.36
C VAL A 786 -18.01 -6.28 10.31
N SER A 787 -16.72 -6.43 10.14
CA SER A 787 -15.73 -5.67 10.92
C SER A 787 -15.87 -4.16 10.71
N ALA A 788 -15.75 -3.38 11.76
CA ALA A 788 -15.91 -1.91 11.72
C ALA A 788 -14.96 -1.25 10.69
N TRP A 789 -13.73 -1.78 10.54
CA TRP A 789 -12.77 -1.27 9.56
C TRP A 789 -13.15 -1.54 8.10
N ALA A 790 -14.00 -2.53 7.83
CA ALA A 790 -14.43 -2.94 6.49
C ALA A 790 -15.79 -2.33 6.09
N ALA A 791 -16.62 -1.89 7.04
CA ALA A 791 -18.02 -1.50 6.83
C ALA A 791 -18.21 -0.49 5.69
N THR A 792 -17.47 0.62 5.69
CA THR A 792 -17.55 1.65 4.63
C THR A 792 -17.17 1.10 3.25
N SER A 793 -16.12 0.27 3.20
CA SER A 793 -15.66 -0.34 1.95
C SER A 793 -16.68 -1.34 1.39
N ILE A 794 -17.28 -2.14 2.25
CA ILE A 794 -18.34 -3.11 1.88
C ILE A 794 -19.57 -2.36 1.35
N THR A 795 -19.98 -1.29 2.03
CA THR A 795 -21.05 -0.42 1.57
C THR A 795 -20.82 0.10 0.15
N ASP A 796 -19.61 0.61 -0.14
CA ASP A 796 -19.22 1.08 -1.47
C ASP A 796 -19.37 -0.01 -2.55
N ILE A 797 -18.91 -1.22 -2.24
CA ILE A 797 -18.92 -2.36 -3.18
C ILE A 797 -20.32 -2.91 -3.41
N LEU A 798 -21.17 -2.92 -2.38
CA LEU A 798 -22.59 -3.24 -2.50
C LEU A 798 -23.33 -2.21 -3.37
N GLN A 799 -23.10 -0.91 -3.13
CA GLN A 799 -23.66 0.18 -3.90
C GLN A 799 -23.22 0.15 -5.37
N ALA A 800 -21.96 -0.21 -5.62
CA ALA A 800 -21.43 -0.42 -6.97
C ALA A 800 -22.04 -1.66 -7.68
N GLY A 801 -22.73 -2.54 -6.94
CA GLY A 801 -23.28 -3.79 -7.46
C GLY A 801 -22.21 -4.80 -7.89
N ILE A 802 -21.03 -4.74 -7.29
CA ILE A 802 -19.91 -5.65 -7.55
C ILE A 802 -20.07 -6.94 -6.75
N VAL A 803 -20.50 -6.83 -5.48
CA VAL A 803 -20.86 -7.95 -4.62
C VAL A 803 -22.36 -7.91 -4.34
N LEU A 804 -23.04 -9.06 -4.41
CA LEU A 804 -24.50 -9.19 -4.21
C LEU A 804 -24.85 -10.05 -2.98
N GLY A 805 -23.85 -10.54 -2.24
CA GLY A 805 -24.02 -11.53 -1.18
C GLY A 805 -24.07 -12.98 -1.69
N ARG A 806 -24.16 -13.92 -0.77
CA ARG A 806 -24.47 -15.34 -1.01
C ARG A 806 -26.00 -15.57 -0.89
N SER A 807 -26.44 -16.82 -0.89
CA SER A 807 -27.84 -17.19 -0.65
C SER A 807 -28.38 -16.58 0.65
N ASP A 808 -29.73 -16.41 0.75
CA ASP A 808 -30.45 -15.98 1.94
C ASP A 808 -30.04 -14.61 2.52
N HIS A 809 -29.62 -13.67 1.65
CA HIS A 809 -29.21 -12.32 2.06
C HIS A 809 -28.07 -12.32 3.09
N GLN A 810 -27.04 -13.17 2.87
CA GLN A 810 -25.84 -13.24 3.70
C GLN A 810 -24.61 -12.68 2.96
N LEU A 811 -23.77 -11.92 3.67
CA LEU A 811 -22.47 -11.45 3.19
C LEU A 811 -21.37 -12.47 3.48
N VAL A 812 -21.45 -13.15 4.60
CA VAL A 812 -20.47 -14.09 5.17
C VAL A 812 -19.06 -13.47 5.18
N PRO A 813 -18.88 -12.32 5.89
CA PRO A 813 -17.68 -11.48 5.73
C PRO A 813 -16.38 -12.18 6.14
N GLU A 814 -16.41 -12.97 7.19
CA GLU A 814 -15.24 -13.65 7.77
C GLU A 814 -14.85 -14.94 7.02
N ALA A 815 -15.74 -15.50 6.18
CA ALA A 815 -15.44 -16.71 5.44
C ALA A 815 -14.40 -16.43 4.33
N PRO A 816 -13.57 -17.42 3.98
CA PRO A 816 -12.73 -17.33 2.79
C PRO A 816 -13.56 -17.11 1.52
N ILE A 817 -12.97 -16.44 0.53
CA ILE A 817 -13.56 -16.25 -0.79
C ILE A 817 -13.00 -17.30 -1.75
N SER A 818 -13.89 -17.91 -2.58
CA SER A 818 -13.46 -18.91 -3.54
C SER A 818 -12.91 -18.29 -4.82
N ARG A 819 -12.16 -19.08 -5.60
CA ARG A 819 -11.62 -18.70 -6.91
C ARG A 819 -12.73 -18.26 -7.88
N ALA A 820 -13.87 -18.95 -7.89
CA ALA A 820 -15.03 -18.59 -8.70
C ALA A 820 -15.64 -17.26 -8.30
N GLU A 821 -15.82 -17.01 -7.00
CA GLU A 821 -16.34 -15.74 -6.50
C GLU A 821 -15.43 -14.57 -6.87
N VAL A 822 -14.10 -14.77 -6.84
CA VAL A 822 -13.13 -13.76 -7.27
C VAL A 822 -13.26 -13.46 -8.76
N ALA A 823 -13.35 -14.49 -9.61
CA ALA A 823 -13.54 -14.30 -11.05
C ALA A 823 -14.80 -13.46 -11.36
N VAL A 824 -15.92 -13.76 -10.69
CA VAL A 824 -17.20 -13.06 -10.87
C VAL A 824 -17.11 -11.62 -10.36
N THR A 825 -16.53 -11.39 -9.19
CA THR A 825 -16.45 -10.03 -8.61
C THR A 825 -15.49 -9.13 -9.39
N VAL A 826 -14.37 -9.65 -9.89
CA VAL A 826 -13.45 -8.90 -10.75
C VAL A 826 -14.08 -8.60 -12.11
N LYS A 827 -14.80 -9.55 -12.73
CA LYS A 827 -15.58 -9.29 -13.96
C LYS A 827 -16.57 -8.15 -13.74
N ARG A 828 -17.36 -8.21 -12.66
CA ARG A 828 -18.32 -7.15 -12.32
C ARG A 828 -17.65 -5.79 -12.08
N LEU A 829 -16.51 -5.77 -11.37
CA LEU A 829 -15.72 -4.55 -11.19
C LEU A 829 -15.40 -3.90 -12.53
N LEU A 830 -14.83 -4.66 -13.46
CA LEU A 830 -14.43 -4.16 -14.77
C LEU A 830 -15.63 -3.72 -15.62
N GLN A 831 -16.74 -4.47 -15.62
CA GLN A 831 -17.98 -4.13 -16.32
C GLN A 831 -18.64 -2.86 -15.75
N LYS A 832 -18.81 -2.77 -14.43
CA LYS A 832 -19.41 -1.60 -13.78
C LYS A 832 -18.58 -0.34 -13.93
N SER A 833 -17.27 -0.50 -14.10
CA SER A 833 -16.33 0.60 -14.42
C SER A 833 -16.29 0.96 -15.91
N GLY A 834 -17.04 0.28 -16.79
CA GLY A 834 -17.02 0.51 -18.24
C GLY A 834 -15.66 0.20 -18.88
N LEU A 835 -14.94 -0.76 -18.34
CA LEU A 835 -13.58 -1.14 -18.78
C LEU A 835 -13.56 -2.38 -19.69
N ILE A 836 -14.60 -3.25 -19.57
CA ILE A 836 -14.80 -4.43 -20.44
C ILE A 836 -16.25 -4.56 -20.86
#